data_c36a49978d37c6c655715178a2778d83
#
_entry.id   c36a49978d37c6c655715178a2778d83
#
_cell.length_a   1.000
_cell.length_b   1.000
_cell.length_c   1.000
_cell.angle_alpha   90.00
_cell.angle_beta   90.00
_cell.angle_gamma   90.00
#
_symmetry.space_group_name_H-M   'P 1'
#
loop_
_entity.id
_entity.type
_entity.pdbx_description
1 polymer ?
#
loop_
_entity_poly.entity_id
_entity_poly.type
_entity_poly.pdbx_seq_one_letter_code
_entity_poly.pdbx_strand_id
1 'polypeptide(L)'
;RVDLKITCMGYEERFVPNLLVGSGKEIVLEIELKESLIKLEEAVITANAHKSEPLNEMAMVSAKAFSVEETKRYAGSFNDPARMVSGYAGVTGDAMGNNDIVVRGNSSKGILWKLDGMDIPNPNHFSNEGSTGGPINALNSAMLNNSDFFSGAFAPEYGNAYSGVFDMKLRNGNNEKREYSASLGFIGMEATIEGPFSKNYKGSYLINYRYSSLDLLDRAGIVDYYGVPKYQDLSFKFHLPTKKAGTFQILGFGGLSSIFQEDFAEENEDSLTRTSDFGADLGFAAVKHIYPINDNTFVTSFISASGTRNDNDYNKVDNTGDWYLAYYDEFLNTTLRASTNINSKINAHHRIKAGITYSDLGYNMFAKGDALNTGIITTDLDANGRAGLIQAYANWKYRITEELTLVSGLHYMHFLLNNSNSVEPRLGLDWNFTPKQSLSLGFGIHSKVESISTYFATVEDTTTGLFSTPNENLGLSKSMHYVLAYSNRISKNVNLKVELYYQHLYNLAVENDPNSMFALNNEVGGFINKDLVNEGTGYNYGLELTLERFFANNYYFLLTGSLYDSKIKTLDGELRNSRFNGNYAGNFLFGKEWKVGKESKNKTIGFNTKVSYIGGHRYSPIDLQASIDAGYGKVQDGEYFTKKADDIFILNLALTYRRNREKTTHELKLDFQNATNNQAFVMEYYDDMTQEIEYGYQLPIFPTIIYTIQF
;
A
#
# COMPACT_ATOMS: atom_id res chain seq x y z
N ARG A 1 -11.74 -25.21 -9.37
CA ARG A 1 -11.64 -24.61 -8.04
C ARG A 1 -12.08 -25.60 -7.00
N VAL A 2 -11.41 -25.61 -5.86
CA VAL A 2 -11.67 -26.51 -4.73
C VAL A 2 -11.71 -25.69 -3.44
N ASP A 3 -12.53 -26.13 -2.49
CA ASP A 3 -12.53 -25.63 -1.13
C ASP A 3 -11.83 -26.67 -0.26
N LEU A 4 -10.88 -26.24 0.58
CA LEU A 4 -10.24 -27.09 1.57
C LEU A 4 -10.83 -26.81 2.94
N LYS A 5 -11.22 -27.87 3.62
CA LYS A 5 -11.57 -27.88 5.03
C LYS A 5 -10.51 -28.69 5.77
N ILE A 6 -9.84 -28.05 6.70
CA ILE A 6 -8.77 -28.66 7.50
C ILE A 6 -9.32 -28.85 8.92
N THR A 7 -9.27 -30.06 9.40
CA THR A 7 -9.70 -30.43 10.75
C THR A 7 -8.58 -31.19 11.45
N CYS A 8 -8.31 -30.83 12.69
CA CYS A 8 -7.36 -31.52 13.55
C CYS A 8 -7.97 -31.60 14.96
N MET A 9 -7.81 -32.72 15.63
CA MET A 9 -8.34 -32.92 16.99
C MET A 9 -7.69 -31.92 17.95
N GLY A 10 -8.50 -31.18 18.72
CA GLY A 10 -8.04 -30.14 19.65
C GLY A 10 -7.82 -28.76 18.98
N TYR A 11 -8.12 -28.62 17.68
CA TYR A 11 -7.99 -27.36 16.95
C TYR A 11 -9.32 -26.93 16.32
N GLU A 12 -9.51 -25.63 16.16
CA GLU A 12 -10.63 -25.06 15.40
C GLU A 12 -10.48 -25.42 13.92
N GLU A 13 -11.59 -25.68 13.24
CA GLU A 13 -11.58 -25.95 11.81
C GLU A 13 -11.06 -24.76 11.02
N ARG A 14 -10.15 -25.00 10.08
CA ARG A 14 -9.73 -23.98 9.12
C ARG A 14 -10.32 -24.26 7.75
N PHE A 15 -10.89 -23.23 7.16
CA PHE A 15 -11.47 -23.30 5.83
C PHE A 15 -10.69 -22.42 4.86
N VAL A 16 -10.15 -22.99 3.78
CA VAL A 16 -9.50 -22.25 2.71
C VAL A 16 -10.37 -22.39 1.46
N PRO A 17 -11.16 -21.35 1.14
CA PRO A 17 -12.10 -21.43 0.04
C PRO A 17 -11.43 -21.15 -1.29
N ASN A 18 -12.02 -21.70 -2.34
CA ASN A 18 -11.90 -21.19 -3.71
C ASN A 18 -10.49 -21.25 -4.31
N LEU A 19 -9.70 -22.23 -3.90
CA LEU A 19 -8.39 -22.48 -4.48
C LEU A 19 -8.50 -22.81 -5.97
N LEU A 20 -7.76 -22.08 -6.79
CA LEU A 20 -7.70 -22.30 -8.22
C LEU A 20 -6.63 -23.36 -8.53
N VAL A 21 -7.01 -24.61 -8.63
CA VAL A 21 -6.10 -25.69 -9.02
C VAL A 21 -6.03 -25.75 -10.54
N GLY A 22 -4.89 -25.35 -11.11
CA GLY A 22 -4.56 -25.50 -12.53
C GLY A 22 -3.87 -26.83 -12.80
N SER A 23 -3.75 -27.22 -14.06
CA SER A 23 -3.02 -28.43 -14.45
C SER A 23 -1.51 -28.20 -14.58
N GLY A 24 -1.10 -26.94 -14.79
CA GLY A 24 0.30 -26.57 -15.02
C GLY A 24 1.07 -26.30 -13.73
N LYS A 25 0.37 -26.14 -12.59
CA LYS A 25 1.03 -25.69 -11.36
C LYS A 25 0.31 -26.22 -10.12
N GLU A 26 1.08 -26.63 -9.10
CA GLU A 26 0.57 -26.99 -7.78
C GLU A 26 0.34 -25.75 -6.91
N ILE A 27 -0.50 -25.88 -5.90
CA ILE A 27 -0.71 -24.84 -4.90
C ILE A 27 0.03 -25.25 -3.63
N VAL A 28 0.99 -24.46 -3.22
CA VAL A 28 1.70 -24.60 -1.95
C VAL A 28 1.00 -23.74 -0.92
N LEU A 29 0.49 -24.33 0.15
CA LEU A 29 -0.21 -23.65 1.23
C LEU A 29 0.50 -23.88 2.56
N GLU A 30 0.68 -22.82 3.32
CA GLU A 30 1.03 -22.87 4.75
C GLU A 30 -0.21 -22.47 5.54
N ILE A 31 -0.67 -23.37 6.43
CA ILE A 31 -1.94 -23.19 7.14
C ILE A 31 -1.70 -23.33 8.63
N GLU A 32 -1.93 -22.24 9.36
CA GLU A 32 -1.92 -22.24 10.83
C GLU A 32 -3.29 -22.61 11.37
N LEU A 33 -3.33 -23.52 12.36
CA LEU A 33 -4.54 -23.93 13.04
C LEU A 33 -4.60 -23.30 14.44
N LYS A 34 -5.79 -22.83 14.83
CA LYS A 34 -6.08 -22.28 16.15
C LYS A 34 -6.59 -23.37 17.08
N GLU A 35 -6.03 -23.49 18.27
CA GLU A 35 -6.46 -24.51 19.24
C GLU A 35 -7.86 -24.19 19.79
N SER A 36 -8.69 -25.26 19.92
CA SER A 36 -9.99 -25.19 20.56
C SER A 36 -9.85 -25.15 22.10
N LEU A 37 -10.71 -24.36 22.77
CA LEU A 37 -10.78 -24.33 24.22
C LEU A 37 -11.59 -25.48 24.81
N ILE A 38 -12.42 -26.15 23.99
CA ILE A 38 -13.26 -27.27 24.43
C ILE A 38 -12.43 -28.55 24.50
N LYS A 39 -12.37 -29.20 25.64
CA LYS A 39 -11.92 -30.59 25.75
C LYS A 39 -13.03 -31.49 25.20
N LEU A 40 -12.70 -32.33 24.22
CA LEU A 40 -13.60 -33.23 23.54
C LEU A 40 -14.30 -34.25 24.51
N GLU A 41 -15.52 -33.92 24.90
CA GLU A 41 -16.55 -34.90 25.22
C GLU A 41 -17.75 -34.55 24.32
N GLU A 42 -17.95 -35.29 23.21
CA GLU A 42 -19.02 -35.14 22.20
C GLU A 42 -19.08 -33.73 21.53
N ALA A 43 -18.24 -33.52 20.55
CA ALA A 43 -18.32 -32.32 19.72
C ALA A 43 -19.32 -32.49 18.57
N VAL A 44 -20.49 -31.89 18.66
CA VAL A 44 -21.23 -31.48 17.47
C VAL A 44 -20.46 -30.27 16.90
N ILE A 45 -19.57 -30.56 15.97
CA ILE A 45 -18.74 -29.56 15.32
C ILE A 45 -19.62 -28.75 14.35
N THR A 46 -20.13 -27.61 14.77
CA THR A 46 -20.64 -26.60 13.86
C THR A 46 -19.44 -25.91 13.22
N ALA A 47 -19.26 -26.13 11.91
CA ALA A 47 -18.20 -25.52 11.12
C ALA A 47 -18.32 -23.99 11.15
N ASN A 48 -17.58 -23.36 12.07
CA ASN A 48 -17.47 -21.90 12.18
C ASN A 48 -16.23 -21.39 11.41
N ALA A 49 -16.14 -21.74 10.12
CA ALA A 49 -15.06 -21.25 9.28
C ALA A 49 -15.30 -19.78 8.93
N HIS A 50 -14.59 -18.88 9.60
CA HIS A 50 -14.61 -17.46 9.29
C HIS A 50 -13.72 -17.18 8.06
N LYS A 51 -14.33 -16.99 6.89
CA LYS A 51 -13.61 -16.73 5.63
C LYS A 51 -12.97 -15.35 5.56
N SER A 52 -13.37 -14.42 6.43
CA SER A 52 -12.94 -13.01 6.46
C SER A 52 -12.02 -12.65 7.63
N GLU A 53 -11.64 -13.62 8.47
CA GLU A 53 -10.74 -13.37 9.58
C GLU A 53 -9.34 -13.00 9.08
N PRO A 54 -8.68 -11.99 9.69
CA PRO A 54 -7.29 -11.68 9.40
C PRO A 54 -6.38 -12.87 9.72
N LEU A 55 -5.26 -12.94 9.03
CA LEU A 55 -4.23 -13.96 9.28
C LEU A 55 -3.46 -13.67 10.58
N ASN A 56 -3.35 -12.39 10.94
CA ASN A 56 -2.74 -12.00 12.20
C ASN A 56 -3.72 -12.20 13.35
N GLU A 57 -3.44 -13.17 14.21
CA GLU A 57 -4.27 -13.48 15.36
C GLU A 57 -4.37 -12.37 16.45
N MET A 58 -3.48 -11.37 16.40
CA MET A 58 -3.53 -10.21 17.30
C MET A 58 -4.41 -9.08 16.76
N ALA A 59 -4.92 -9.21 15.54
CA ALA A 59 -5.84 -8.25 14.93
C ALA A 59 -7.28 -8.50 15.40
N MET A 60 -7.97 -7.45 15.91
CA MET A 60 -9.34 -7.58 16.42
C MET A 60 -10.36 -6.80 15.59
N VAL A 61 -9.99 -5.64 15.04
CA VAL A 61 -10.89 -4.75 14.27
C VAL A 61 -10.18 -4.21 13.03
N SER A 62 -10.96 -3.70 12.08
CA SER A 62 -10.46 -2.97 10.89
C SER A 62 -9.36 -3.70 10.12
N ALA A 63 -9.35 -5.04 10.18
CA ALA A 63 -8.42 -5.88 9.46
C ALA A 63 -9.18 -6.79 8.48
N LYS A 64 -8.61 -6.99 7.30
CA LYS A 64 -9.15 -7.90 6.29
C LYS A 64 -8.03 -8.68 5.62
N ALA A 65 -8.14 -10.01 5.64
CA ALA A 65 -7.29 -10.86 4.82
C ALA A 65 -7.69 -10.74 3.35
N PHE A 66 -6.72 -10.69 2.46
CA PHE A 66 -6.90 -10.77 1.02
C PHE A 66 -6.05 -11.87 0.40
N SER A 67 -6.57 -12.45 -0.65
CA SER A 67 -5.88 -13.54 -1.37
C SER A 67 -5.29 -13.05 -2.68
N VAL A 68 -4.24 -13.74 -3.12
CA VAL A 68 -3.64 -13.53 -4.45
C VAL A 68 -4.68 -13.73 -5.57
N GLU A 69 -5.61 -14.67 -5.36
CA GLU A 69 -6.68 -14.93 -6.31
C GLU A 69 -7.65 -13.75 -6.45
N GLU A 70 -7.92 -13.03 -5.36
CA GLU A 70 -8.74 -11.80 -5.39
C GLU A 70 -7.99 -10.68 -6.11
N THR A 71 -6.70 -10.49 -5.82
CA THR A 71 -5.86 -9.49 -6.49
C THR A 71 -5.84 -9.70 -8.01
N LYS A 72 -5.72 -10.94 -8.47
CA LYS A 72 -5.73 -11.27 -9.91
C LYS A 72 -7.11 -11.16 -10.56
N ARG A 73 -8.17 -11.40 -9.80
CA ARG A 73 -9.55 -11.50 -10.30
C ARG A 73 -10.22 -10.16 -10.44
N TYR A 74 -9.99 -9.23 -9.51
CA TYR A 74 -10.69 -7.94 -9.52
C TYR A 74 -10.33 -7.13 -10.77
N ALA A 75 -11.37 -6.65 -11.46
CA ALA A 75 -11.20 -5.81 -12.64
C ALA A 75 -10.52 -4.47 -12.26
N GLY A 76 -9.57 -4.01 -13.05
CA GLY A 76 -8.81 -2.78 -12.80
C GLY A 76 -7.78 -2.88 -11.67
N SER A 77 -7.50 -4.08 -11.14
CA SER A 77 -6.48 -4.25 -10.10
C SER A 77 -5.04 -4.30 -10.65
N PHE A 78 -4.83 -4.60 -11.92
CA PHE A 78 -3.52 -4.80 -12.55
C PHE A 78 -2.58 -5.75 -11.78
N ASN A 79 -3.16 -6.70 -11.04
CA ASN A 79 -2.43 -7.58 -10.11
C ASN A 79 -1.72 -6.83 -8.97
N ASP A 80 -2.13 -5.61 -8.65
CA ASP A 80 -1.57 -4.75 -7.62
C ASP A 80 -2.44 -4.81 -6.35
N PRO A 81 -1.87 -5.17 -5.18
CA PRO A 81 -2.58 -5.20 -3.91
C PRO A 81 -3.19 -3.85 -3.49
N ALA A 82 -2.52 -2.72 -3.74
CA ALA A 82 -3.03 -1.39 -3.37
C ALA A 82 -4.28 -1.04 -4.20
N ARG A 83 -4.23 -1.25 -5.52
CA ARG A 83 -5.41 -1.05 -6.38
C ARG A 83 -6.56 -1.99 -6.03
N MET A 84 -6.26 -3.19 -5.57
CA MET A 84 -7.28 -4.14 -5.13
C MET A 84 -7.97 -3.65 -3.85
N VAL A 85 -7.21 -3.22 -2.83
CA VAL A 85 -7.79 -2.77 -1.55
C VAL A 85 -8.55 -1.45 -1.66
N SER A 86 -8.37 -0.66 -2.73
CA SER A 86 -9.21 0.52 -3.02
C SER A 86 -10.69 0.18 -3.21
N GLY A 87 -11.03 -1.09 -3.37
CA GLY A 87 -12.42 -1.58 -3.34
C GLY A 87 -12.98 -1.85 -1.94
N TYR A 88 -12.19 -1.71 -0.88
CA TYR A 88 -12.64 -1.95 0.49
C TYR A 88 -13.33 -0.72 1.08
N ALA A 89 -14.19 -0.93 2.09
CA ALA A 89 -14.79 0.17 2.82
C ALA A 89 -13.70 0.98 3.55
N GLY A 90 -13.85 2.30 3.58
CA GLY A 90 -12.89 3.22 4.18
C GLY A 90 -11.63 3.47 3.35
N VAL A 91 -11.54 2.91 2.15
CA VAL A 91 -10.37 3.09 1.26
C VAL A 91 -10.80 3.70 -0.05
N THR A 92 -10.11 4.74 -0.49
CA THR A 92 -10.25 5.31 -1.83
C THR A 92 -8.90 5.27 -2.55
N GLY A 93 -8.93 5.10 -3.87
CA GLY A 93 -7.74 5.12 -4.72
C GLY A 93 -7.57 6.48 -5.40
N ASP A 94 -6.42 6.69 -5.97
CA ASP A 94 -6.15 7.82 -6.85
C ASP A 94 -6.91 7.68 -8.19
N ALA A 95 -7.38 8.81 -8.73
CA ALA A 95 -8.13 8.87 -9.99
C ALA A 95 -7.21 9.07 -11.21
N MET A 96 -5.98 9.57 -11.02
CA MET A 96 -5.06 9.96 -12.09
C MET A 96 -4.07 8.84 -12.49
N GLY A 97 -4.19 7.66 -11.90
CA GLY A 97 -3.44 6.49 -12.37
C GLY A 97 -2.39 5.93 -11.41
N ASN A 98 -2.06 6.61 -10.33
CA ASN A 98 -1.23 6.06 -9.26
C ASN A 98 -2.00 5.01 -8.44
N ASN A 99 -1.29 4.24 -7.66
CA ASN A 99 -1.89 3.31 -6.71
C ASN A 99 -1.91 3.85 -5.27
N ASP A 100 -1.75 5.17 -5.11
CA ASP A 100 -1.95 5.84 -3.83
C ASP A 100 -3.32 5.55 -3.28
N ILE A 101 -3.36 5.18 -2.01
CA ILE A 101 -4.63 4.94 -1.32
C ILE A 101 -4.77 5.87 -0.12
N VAL A 102 -5.97 6.40 0.01
CA VAL A 102 -6.42 7.18 1.16
C VAL A 102 -7.23 6.26 2.07
N VAL A 103 -6.86 6.19 3.34
CA VAL A 103 -7.53 5.33 4.31
C VAL A 103 -8.24 6.19 5.33
N ARG A 104 -9.58 6.14 5.35
CA ARG A 104 -10.42 6.90 6.29
C ARG A 104 -10.11 8.40 6.29
N GLY A 105 -9.82 8.97 5.10
CA GLY A 105 -9.47 10.38 4.95
C GLY A 105 -8.06 10.76 5.37
N ASN A 106 -7.21 9.79 5.73
CA ASN A 106 -5.78 10.05 5.99
C ASN A 106 -4.95 9.94 4.71
N SER A 107 -3.90 10.75 4.65
CA SER A 107 -2.88 10.69 3.60
C SER A 107 -2.29 9.29 3.44
N SER A 108 -1.95 8.94 2.22
CA SER A 108 -1.17 7.74 1.90
C SER A 108 0.20 7.72 2.60
N LYS A 109 0.80 8.87 2.88
CA LYS A 109 2.06 8.98 3.67
C LYS A 109 2.02 8.23 5.01
N GLY A 110 0.84 8.09 5.63
CA GLY A 110 0.65 7.36 6.89
C GLY A 110 0.65 5.83 6.77
N ILE A 111 0.82 5.26 5.58
CA ILE A 111 0.79 3.82 5.33
C ILE A 111 2.14 3.17 5.67
N LEU A 112 2.06 1.95 6.19
CA LEU A 112 3.21 1.06 6.39
C LEU A 112 3.12 -0.13 5.44
N TRP A 113 4.21 -0.39 4.74
CA TRP A 113 4.41 -1.59 3.94
C TRP A 113 5.26 -2.60 4.71
N LYS A 114 4.76 -3.82 4.88
CA LYS A 114 5.50 -4.95 5.47
C LYS A 114 5.53 -6.14 4.53
N LEU A 115 6.64 -6.88 4.54
CA LEU A 115 6.81 -8.12 3.81
C LEU A 115 7.39 -9.19 4.73
N ASP A 116 6.67 -10.31 4.89
CA ASP A 116 7.05 -11.41 5.80
C ASP A 116 7.37 -10.95 7.24
N GLY A 117 6.68 -9.89 7.71
CA GLY A 117 6.83 -9.29 9.05
C GLY A 117 7.93 -8.23 9.16
N MET A 118 8.58 -7.85 8.06
CA MET A 118 9.64 -6.84 8.00
C MET A 118 9.12 -5.58 7.31
N ASP A 119 9.45 -4.40 7.86
CA ASP A 119 9.13 -3.14 7.19
C ASP A 119 9.97 -3.01 5.92
N ILE A 120 9.32 -2.67 4.81
CA ILE A 120 9.93 -2.45 3.51
C ILE A 120 9.73 -0.99 3.07
N PRO A 121 10.56 -0.47 2.17
CA PRO A 121 10.29 0.83 1.54
C PRO A 121 9.02 0.75 0.70
N ASN A 122 8.58 1.89 0.16
CA ASN A 122 7.54 1.93 -0.85
C ASN A 122 7.88 0.95 -1.99
N PRO A 123 7.04 -0.07 -2.27
CA PRO A 123 7.36 -1.09 -3.27
C PRO A 123 6.95 -0.71 -4.69
N ASN A 124 6.87 0.57 -5.01
CA ASN A 124 6.38 1.03 -6.30
C ASN A 124 7.49 1.66 -7.15
N HIS A 125 7.45 1.39 -8.46
CA HIS A 125 8.21 2.10 -9.48
C HIS A 125 7.67 3.53 -9.64
N PHE A 126 8.52 4.44 -10.11
CA PHE A 126 8.20 5.86 -10.36
C PHE A 126 7.61 6.57 -9.15
N SER A 127 8.07 6.22 -7.99
CA SER A 127 7.63 6.77 -6.71
C SER A 127 8.49 7.98 -6.35
N ASN A 128 7.88 9.09 -5.98
CA ASN A 128 8.58 10.28 -5.48
C ASN A 128 9.07 10.10 -4.04
N GLU A 129 10.03 10.95 -3.63
CA GLU A 129 10.50 11.02 -2.23
C GLU A 129 9.32 11.17 -1.26
N GLY A 130 9.36 10.42 -0.15
CA GLY A 130 8.33 10.45 0.90
C GLY A 130 6.95 9.92 0.49
N SER A 131 6.74 9.48 -0.76
CA SER A 131 5.51 8.85 -1.23
C SER A 131 5.39 7.40 -0.76
N THR A 132 4.16 6.89 -0.71
CA THR A 132 3.86 5.47 -0.43
C THR A 132 3.13 4.78 -1.57
N GLY A 133 2.86 5.49 -2.66
CA GLY A 133 2.27 4.99 -3.90
C GLY A 133 3.19 5.18 -5.11
N GLY A 134 2.68 4.85 -6.27
CA GLY A 134 3.30 4.97 -7.59
C GLY A 134 2.44 4.27 -8.65
N PRO A 135 2.73 4.41 -9.94
CA PRO A 135 1.88 3.84 -10.98
C PRO A 135 1.98 2.31 -11.09
N ILE A 136 3.11 1.70 -10.73
CA ILE A 136 3.38 0.27 -10.93
C ILE A 136 4.05 -0.33 -9.70
N ASN A 137 3.45 -1.35 -9.11
CA ASN A 137 4.03 -2.06 -7.96
C ASN A 137 5.15 -3.02 -8.43
N ALA A 138 6.35 -2.90 -7.86
CA ALA A 138 7.49 -3.79 -8.15
C ALA A 138 7.34 -5.17 -7.49
N LEU A 139 6.53 -5.28 -6.43
CA LEU A 139 6.28 -6.55 -5.77
C LEU A 139 5.20 -7.35 -6.52
N ASN A 140 5.62 -8.33 -7.29
CA ASN A 140 4.74 -9.09 -8.16
C ASN A 140 3.75 -9.97 -7.38
N SER A 141 2.46 -9.89 -7.72
CA SER A 141 1.40 -10.70 -7.09
C SER A 141 1.60 -12.22 -7.24
N ALA A 142 2.34 -12.69 -8.25
CA ALA A 142 2.66 -14.12 -8.42
C ALA A 142 3.56 -14.65 -7.28
N MET A 143 4.29 -13.76 -6.60
CA MET A 143 5.15 -14.07 -5.46
C MET A 143 4.39 -14.07 -4.12
N LEU A 144 3.23 -13.40 -4.06
CA LEU A 144 2.51 -13.20 -2.81
C LEU A 144 1.75 -14.45 -2.35
N ASN A 145 1.55 -14.56 -1.07
CA ASN A 145 0.58 -15.42 -0.39
C ASN A 145 -0.60 -14.57 0.11
N ASN A 146 -1.59 -15.21 0.75
CA ASN A 146 -2.62 -14.48 1.46
C ASN A 146 -1.97 -13.52 2.47
N SER A 147 -2.50 -12.31 2.53
CA SER A 147 -1.92 -11.18 3.24
C SER A 147 -3.02 -10.42 3.96
N ASP A 148 -2.66 -9.56 4.90
CA ASP A 148 -3.62 -8.74 5.65
C ASP A 148 -3.48 -7.26 5.26
N PHE A 149 -4.61 -6.57 5.25
CA PHE A 149 -4.69 -5.12 5.19
C PHE A 149 -5.43 -4.58 6.41
N PHE A 150 -4.88 -3.53 7.02
CA PHE A 150 -5.45 -2.88 8.21
C PHE A 150 -5.79 -1.42 7.89
N SER A 151 -7.00 -1.00 8.24
CA SER A 151 -7.48 0.38 8.05
C SER A 151 -7.59 1.19 9.36
N GLY A 152 -7.20 0.62 10.51
CA GLY A 152 -7.19 1.34 11.78
C GLY A 152 -7.06 0.44 13.00
N ALA A 153 -6.77 1.03 14.17
CA ALA A 153 -6.57 0.34 15.44
C ALA A 153 -5.65 -0.89 15.33
N PHE A 154 -4.47 -0.70 14.72
CA PHE A 154 -3.51 -1.78 14.43
C PHE A 154 -3.02 -2.47 15.68
N ALA A 155 -2.67 -3.75 15.56
CA ALA A 155 -2.00 -4.50 16.63
C ALA A 155 -0.64 -3.86 17.01
N PRO A 156 -0.17 -4.01 18.27
CA PRO A 156 1.05 -3.37 18.77
C PRO A 156 2.35 -3.67 18.00
N GLU A 157 2.44 -4.75 17.21
CA GLU A 157 3.60 -5.01 16.35
C GLU A 157 3.74 -4.09 15.14
N TYR A 158 2.74 -3.26 14.84
CA TYR A 158 2.78 -2.32 13.73
C TYR A 158 3.04 -0.90 14.25
N GLY A 159 4.24 -0.40 14.09
CA GLY A 159 4.65 0.96 14.43
C GLY A 159 4.90 1.81 13.20
N ASN A 160 5.21 3.09 13.41
CA ASN A 160 5.54 4.04 12.35
C ASN A 160 4.48 4.17 11.26
N ALA A 161 3.20 4.14 11.65
CA ALA A 161 2.04 4.25 10.77
C ALA A 161 0.82 4.80 11.52
N TYR A 162 -0.03 5.58 10.83
CA TYR A 162 -1.30 6.05 11.39
C TYR A 162 -2.48 5.99 10.39
N SER A 163 -2.24 5.66 9.10
CA SER A 163 -3.30 5.50 8.09
C SER A 163 -3.71 4.04 7.93
N GLY A 164 -2.81 3.22 7.39
CA GLY A 164 -3.07 1.83 7.08
C GLY A 164 -1.80 0.98 7.13
N VAL A 165 -1.98 -0.34 7.12
CA VAL A 165 -0.86 -1.29 7.09
C VAL A 165 -1.13 -2.38 6.05
N PHE A 166 -0.19 -2.59 5.12
CA PHE A 166 -0.09 -3.79 4.31
C PHE A 166 0.85 -4.77 4.98
N ASP A 167 0.35 -5.89 5.48
CA ASP A 167 1.16 -7.00 5.99
C ASP A 167 1.16 -8.13 4.98
N MET A 168 2.07 -8.02 4.02
CA MET A 168 2.19 -8.95 2.89
C MET A 168 3.10 -10.11 3.23
N LYS A 169 2.80 -11.25 2.64
CA LYS A 169 3.60 -12.48 2.78
C LYS A 169 3.99 -13.01 1.41
N LEU A 170 5.25 -13.42 1.24
CA LEU A 170 5.67 -14.18 0.08
C LEU A 170 5.35 -15.66 0.27
N ARG A 171 4.85 -16.30 -0.78
CA ARG A 171 4.69 -17.76 -0.78
C ARG A 171 6.04 -18.46 -0.88
N ASN A 172 6.12 -19.69 -0.43
CA ASN A 172 7.27 -20.54 -0.70
C ASN A 172 7.18 -21.13 -2.12
N GLY A 173 8.31 -21.45 -2.71
CA GLY A 173 8.36 -22.21 -3.95
C GLY A 173 7.94 -23.67 -3.74
N ASN A 174 7.58 -24.35 -4.82
CA ASN A 174 7.27 -25.78 -4.79
C ASN A 174 8.51 -26.58 -4.35
N ASN A 175 8.41 -27.38 -3.31
CA ASN A 175 9.52 -28.19 -2.79
C ASN A 175 9.53 -29.64 -3.30
N GLU A 176 8.63 -29.99 -4.23
CA GLU A 176 8.52 -31.35 -4.79
C GLU A 176 8.94 -31.39 -6.25
N LYS A 177 8.52 -30.41 -7.07
CA LYS A 177 8.83 -30.35 -8.50
C LYS A 177 9.12 -28.92 -8.96
N ARG A 178 9.82 -28.83 -10.09
CA ARG A 178 10.07 -27.55 -10.76
C ARG A 178 8.86 -27.12 -11.55
N GLU A 179 8.50 -25.85 -11.45
CA GLU A 179 7.39 -25.24 -12.15
C GLU A 179 7.82 -23.89 -12.72
N TYR A 180 7.18 -23.52 -13.83
CA TYR A 180 7.49 -22.31 -14.56
C TYR A 180 6.20 -21.58 -14.92
N SER A 181 6.26 -20.25 -14.95
CA SER A 181 5.19 -19.47 -15.55
C SER A 181 5.78 -18.30 -16.34
N ALA A 182 5.15 -17.93 -17.43
CA ALA A 182 5.49 -16.75 -18.20
C ALA A 182 4.23 -15.98 -18.55
N SER A 183 4.29 -14.66 -18.49
CA SER A 183 3.21 -13.78 -18.91
C SER A 183 3.73 -12.71 -19.85
N LEU A 184 2.93 -12.38 -20.84
CA LEU A 184 3.13 -11.27 -21.77
C LEU A 184 1.91 -10.35 -21.69
N GLY A 185 2.13 -9.11 -21.29
CA GLY A 185 1.08 -8.11 -21.18
C GLY A 185 1.50 -6.78 -21.79
N PHE A 186 0.53 -5.88 -21.94
CA PHE A 186 0.78 -4.54 -22.46
C PHE A 186 1.75 -3.73 -21.57
N ILE A 187 1.60 -3.86 -20.24
CA ILE A 187 2.44 -3.12 -19.28
C ILE A 187 3.82 -3.79 -19.12
N GLY A 188 3.90 -5.13 -19.10
CA GLY A 188 5.16 -5.83 -18.88
C GLY A 188 5.11 -7.31 -19.27
N MET A 189 6.30 -7.88 -19.45
CA MET A 189 6.50 -9.31 -19.56
C MET A 189 7.17 -9.84 -18.30
N GLU A 190 6.78 -11.04 -17.86
CA GLU A 190 7.33 -11.65 -16.66
C GLU A 190 7.61 -13.14 -16.83
N ALA A 191 8.56 -13.62 -16.06
CA ALA A 191 8.87 -15.03 -15.92
C ALA A 191 9.05 -15.40 -14.45
N THR A 192 8.42 -16.51 -14.03
CA THR A 192 8.58 -17.07 -12.69
C THR A 192 9.13 -18.48 -12.77
N ILE A 193 10.12 -18.78 -11.96
CA ILE A 193 10.69 -20.12 -11.81
C ILE A 193 10.66 -20.52 -10.34
N GLU A 194 10.28 -21.76 -10.07
CA GLU A 194 10.28 -22.33 -8.73
C GLU A 194 10.60 -23.81 -8.72
N GLY A 195 11.05 -24.30 -7.57
CA GLY A 195 11.31 -25.73 -7.43
C GLY A 195 12.13 -26.07 -6.18
N PRO A 196 12.34 -27.38 -5.93
CA PRO A 196 13.21 -27.87 -4.88
C PRO A 196 14.69 -27.64 -5.25
N PHE A 197 15.52 -27.37 -4.24
CA PHE A 197 16.99 -27.37 -4.43
C PHE A 197 17.52 -28.78 -4.73
N SER A 198 16.94 -29.80 -4.10
CA SER A 198 17.26 -31.22 -4.37
C SER A 198 16.10 -32.12 -3.94
N LYS A 199 16.05 -33.37 -4.49
CA LYS A 199 14.98 -34.36 -4.25
C LYS A 199 14.78 -34.74 -2.78
N ASN A 200 15.84 -34.67 -1.95
CA ASN A 200 15.81 -35.13 -0.55
C ASN A 200 15.80 -33.95 0.45
N TYR A 201 15.68 -32.74 -0.03
CA TYR A 201 15.68 -31.53 0.79
C TYR A 201 14.34 -30.79 0.63
N LYS A 202 13.69 -30.48 1.74
CA LYS A 202 12.39 -29.78 1.74
C LYS A 202 12.50 -28.29 1.45
N GLY A 203 13.70 -27.78 1.21
CA GLY A 203 13.92 -26.39 0.82
C GLY A 203 13.55 -26.15 -0.64
N SER A 204 13.08 -24.93 -0.91
CA SER A 204 12.63 -24.50 -2.23
C SER A 204 13.11 -23.09 -2.57
N TYR A 205 13.15 -22.82 -3.86
CA TYR A 205 13.38 -21.49 -4.41
C TYR A 205 12.16 -21.02 -5.19
N LEU A 206 11.97 -19.70 -5.21
CA LEU A 206 10.98 -18.98 -5.99
C LEU A 206 11.62 -17.68 -6.47
N ILE A 207 11.62 -17.44 -7.78
CA ILE A 207 12.25 -16.27 -8.42
C ILE A 207 11.29 -15.77 -9.50
N ASN A 208 11.07 -14.47 -9.53
CA ASN A 208 10.28 -13.78 -10.57
C ASN A 208 11.10 -12.61 -11.11
N TYR A 209 11.11 -12.44 -12.42
CA TYR A 209 11.66 -11.28 -13.11
C TYR A 209 10.63 -10.70 -14.06
N ARG A 210 10.53 -9.36 -14.07
CA ARG A 210 9.64 -8.61 -14.95
C ARG A 210 10.39 -7.48 -15.65
N TYR A 211 10.00 -7.20 -16.89
CA TYR A 211 10.53 -6.13 -17.72
C TYR A 211 9.41 -5.38 -18.44
N SER A 212 9.55 -4.06 -18.63
CA SER A 212 8.59 -3.22 -19.34
C SER A 212 8.44 -3.64 -20.78
N SER A 213 7.22 -3.98 -21.22
CA SER A 213 6.92 -4.26 -22.63
C SER A 213 6.84 -2.99 -23.47
N LEU A 214 6.47 -1.85 -22.89
CA LEU A 214 6.42 -0.56 -23.56
C LEU A 214 7.81 -0.13 -24.04
N ASP A 215 8.86 -0.28 -23.22
CA ASP A 215 10.24 -0.01 -23.63
C ASP A 215 10.67 -0.86 -24.83
N LEU A 216 10.25 -2.13 -24.88
CA LEU A 216 10.56 -2.99 -26.04
C LEU A 216 9.79 -2.60 -27.29
N LEU A 217 8.54 -2.16 -27.16
CA LEU A 217 7.73 -1.69 -28.29
C LEU A 217 8.26 -0.37 -28.85
N ASP A 218 8.72 0.53 -27.97
CA ASP A 218 9.41 1.78 -28.34
C ASP A 218 10.70 1.48 -29.12
N ARG A 219 11.59 0.66 -28.59
CA ARG A 219 12.84 0.23 -29.27
C ARG A 219 12.60 -0.47 -30.60
N ALA A 220 11.44 -1.11 -30.77
CA ALA A 220 11.05 -1.75 -32.01
C ALA A 220 10.39 -0.79 -32.99
N GLY A 221 10.20 0.48 -32.66
CA GLY A 221 9.51 1.49 -33.48
C GLY A 221 8.02 1.20 -33.68
N ILE A 222 7.38 0.45 -32.79
CA ILE A 222 5.95 0.11 -32.87
C ILE A 222 5.12 1.15 -32.12
N VAL A 223 5.68 1.76 -31.09
CA VAL A 223 5.10 2.86 -30.29
C VAL A 223 6.05 4.03 -30.44
N ASP A 224 5.56 5.14 -30.94
CA ASP A 224 6.25 6.42 -30.99
C ASP A 224 5.48 7.35 -30.03
N TYR A 225 6.07 7.60 -28.87
CA TYR A 225 5.34 8.23 -27.77
C TYR A 225 6.33 8.91 -26.82
N TYR A 226 6.17 10.19 -26.62
CA TYR A 226 6.99 10.95 -25.69
C TYR A 226 6.79 10.46 -24.26
N GLY A 227 7.86 10.12 -23.54
CA GLY A 227 7.79 9.70 -22.16
C GLY A 227 7.41 8.23 -21.94
N VAL A 228 8.05 7.30 -22.64
CA VAL A 228 7.85 5.87 -22.42
C VAL A 228 8.45 5.42 -21.08
N PRO A 229 7.63 4.92 -20.14
CA PRO A 229 8.13 4.44 -18.85
C PRO A 229 8.93 3.13 -19.04
N LYS A 230 10.17 3.14 -18.55
CA LYS A 230 11.08 1.99 -18.57
C LYS A 230 11.21 1.45 -17.16
N TYR A 231 10.96 0.16 -16.98
CA TYR A 231 11.16 -0.46 -15.68
C TYR A 231 11.49 -1.94 -15.77
N GLN A 232 12.15 -2.43 -14.74
CA GLN A 232 12.40 -3.84 -14.52
C GLN A 232 12.43 -4.15 -13.02
N ASP A 233 12.02 -5.35 -12.66
CA ASP A 233 12.08 -5.81 -11.28
C ASP A 233 12.41 -7.30 -11.16
N LEU A 234 13.01 -7.62 -10.01
CA LEU A 234 13.35 -8.97 -9.60
C LEU A 234 12.82 -9.20 -8.18
N SER A 235 12.14 -10.33 -7.97
CA SER A 235 11.74 -10.78 -6.63
C SER A 235 12.16 -12.23 -6.42
N PHE A 236 12.60 -12.57 -5.21
CA PHE A 236 13.01 -13.94 -4.90
C PHE A 236 12.71 -14.32 -3.44
N LYS A 237 12.51 -15.62 -3.21
CA LYS A 237 12.46 -16.24 -1.87
C LYS A 237 13.07 -17.62 -1.89
N PHE A 238 14.02 -17.86 -0.99
CA PHE A 238 14.62 -19.16 -0.72
C PHE A 238 14.18 -19.63 0.66
N HIS A 239 13.50 -20.78 0.71
CA HIS A 239 13.03 -21.41 1.93
C HIS A 239 13.98 -22.57 2.28
N LEU A 240 14.67 -22.48 3.41
CA LEU A 240 15.78 -23.34 3.78
C LEU A 240 15.55 -23.98 5.17
N PRO A 241 14.62 -24.96 5.30
CA PRO A 241 14.39 -25.65 6.55
C PRO A 241 15.59 -26.54 6.92
N THR A 242 15.97 -26.55 8.20
CA THR A 242 17.04 -27.40 8.73
C THR A 242 16.50 -28.42 9.70
N LYS A 243 17.26 -29.47 9.99
CA LYS A 243 16.83 -30.51 10.93
C LYS A 243 16.82 -30.07 12.39
N LYS A 244 17.69 -29.13 12.79
CA LYS A 244 17.89 -28.76 14.21
C LYS A 244 17.98 -27.26 14.46
N ALA A 245 18.37 -26.48 13.45
CA ALA A 245 18.59 -25.04 13.60
C ALA A 245 17.37 -24.21 13.15
N GLY A 246 16.18 -24.81 13.05
CA GLY A 246 14.99 -24.10 12.59
C GLY A 246 14.99 -23.86 11.07
N THR A 247 14.33 -22.80 10.62
CA THR A 247 14.16 -22.45 9.21
C THR A 247 14.79 -21.12 8.91
N PHE A 248 15.66 -21.11 7.90
CA PHE A 248 16.17 -19.85 7.30
C PHE A 248 15.37 -19.51 6.06
N GLN A 249 15.13 -18.22 5.85
CA GLN A 249 14.56 -17.68 4.62
C GLN A 249 15.44 -16.54 4.14
N ILE A 250 15.78 -16.56 2.85
CA ILE A 250 16.47 -15.44 2.19
C ILE A 250 15.50 -14.91 1.16
N LEU A 251 15.16 -13.64 1.24
CA LEU A 251 14.14 -13.05 0.38
C LEU A 251 14.49 -11.61 0.04
N GLY A 252 13.95 -11.15 -1.07
CA GLY A 252 14.14 -9.78 -1.49
C GLY A 252 13.39 -9.46 -2.76
N PHE A 253 13.35 -8.18 -3.06
CA PHE A 253 12.89 -7.63 -4.33
C PHE A 253 13.64 -6.34 -4.62
N GLY A 254 13.69 -5.96 -5.89
CA GLY A 254 14.26 -4.69 -6.31
C GLY A 254 13.75 -4.31 -7.68
N GLY A 255 13.74 -3.03 -7.95
CA GLY A 255 13.27 -2.46 -9.21
C GLY A 255 14.07 -1.24 -9.61
N LEU A 256 14.28 -1.11 -10.91
CA LEU A 256 14.84 0.08 -11.55
C LEU A 256 13.78 0.67 -12.45
N SER A 257 13.58 1.98 -12.40
CA SER A 257 12.62 2.66 -13.27
C SER A 257 13.08 4.05 -13.64
N SER A 258 12.80 4.45 -14.88
CA SER A 258 13.06 5.80 -15.39
C SER A 258 12.04 6.19 -16.45
N ILE A 259 11.80 7.48 -16.54
CA ILE A 259 10.99 8.09 -17.59
C ILE A 259 11.66 9.39 -18.02
N PHE A 260 11.86 9.56 -19.32
CA PHE A 260 12.33 10.81 -19.93
C PHE A 260 11.17 11.44 -20.68
N GLN A 261 10.85 12.68 -20.37
CA GLN A 261 9.75 13.43 -20.97
C GLN A 261 10.27 14.68 -21.65
N GLU A 262 9.64 15.01 -22.77
CA GLU A 262 9.91 16.18 -23.58
C GLU A 262 8.59 16.91 -23.82
N ASP A 263 8.55 18.21 -23.55
CA ASP A 263 7.40 19.06 -23.85
C ASP A 263 7.76 20.06 -24.94
N PHE A 264 6.84 20.26 -25.87
CA PHE A 264 7.00 21.11 -27.04
C PHE A 264 6.04 22.30 -26.96
N ALA A 265 6.41 23.40 -27.62
CA ALA A 265 5.55 24.56 -27.69
C ALA A 265 4.25 24.26 -28.44
N GLU A 266 3.09 24.71 -27.93
CA GLU A 266 1.80 24.49 -28.57
C GLU A 266 1.71 25.03 -30.03
N GLU A 267 2.38 26.17 -30.26
CA GLU A 267 2.39 26.82 -31.59
C GLU A 267 3.36 26.16 -32.59
N ASN A 268 4.30 25.34 -32.11
CA ASN A 268 5.35 24.72 -32.93
C ASN A 268 5.82 23.41 -32.31
N GLU A 269 5.27 22.30 -32.76
CA GLU A 269 5.62 20.93 -32.32
C GLU A 269 7.10 20.55 -32.49
N ASP A 270 7.89 21.36 -33.25
CA ASP A 270 9.33 21.16 -33.42
C ASP A 270 10.15 21.97 -32.37
N SER A 271 9.51 22.82 -31.57
CA SER A 271 10.18 23.65 -30.59
C SER A 271 10.10 23.05 -29.17
N LEU A 272 11.15 22.31 -28.80
CA LEU A 272 11.29 21.73 -27.46
C LEU A 272 11.46 22.84 -26.39
N THR A 273 10.64 22.80 -25.35
CA THR A 273 10.58 23.84 -24.29
C THR A 273 10.98 23.34 -22.91
N ARG A 274 10.75 22.06 -22.64
CA ARG A 274 11.08 21.43 -21.35
C ARG A 274 11.60 20.01 -21.55
N THR A 275 12.47 19.57 -20.63
CA THR A 275 12.83 18.17 -20.49
C THR A 275 12.80 17.77 -19.03
N SER A 276 12.33 16.56 -18.75
CA SER A 276 12.39 15.95 -17.42
C SER A 276 12.94 14.54 -17.53
N ASP A 277 14.05 14.26 -16.86
CA ASP A 277 14.60 12.91 -16.68
C ASP A 277 14.40 12.50 -15.23
N PHE A 278 13.48 11.56 -15.01
CA PHE A 278 13.10 11.10 -13.68
C PHE A 278 13.47 9.63 -13.51
N GLY A 279 14.28 9.36 -12.49
CA GLY A 279 14.69 8.03 -12.05
C GLY A 279 14.08 7.66 -10.68
N ALA A 280 13.68 6.39 -10.52
CA ALA A 280 13.21 5.89 -9.23
C ALA A 280 13.59 4.40 -9.08
N ASP A 281 14.58 4.15 -8.25
CA ASP A 281 15.11 2.82 -7.96
C ASP A 281 14.75 2.39 -6.56
N LEU A 282 14.53 1.10 -6.35
CA LEU A 282 14.21 0.54 -5.05
C LEU A 282 14.83 -0.84 -4.85
N GLY A 283 15.10 -1.20 -3.60
CA GLY A 283 15.61 -2.51 -3.28
C GLY A 283 15.39 -2.90 -1.82
N PHE A 284 15.18 -4.20 -1.60
CA PHE A 284 15.05 -4.81 -0.29
C PHE A 284 15.61 -6.23 -0.33
N ALA A 285 16.42 -6.59 0.64
CA ALA A 285 16.89 -7.96 0.85
C ALA A 285 16.97 -8.29 2.34
N ALA A 286 16.64 -9.53 2.70
CA ALA A 286 16.62 -9.95 4.09
C ALA A 286 17.04 -11.42 4.27
N VAL A 287 17.62 -11.70 5.42
CA VAL A 287 17.79 -13.03 5.99
C VAL A 287 16.92 -13.12 7.24
N LYS A 288 15.97 -14.05 7.23
CA LYS A 288 15.04 -14.31 8.33
C LYS A 288 15.28 -15.71 8.88
N HIS A 289 15.33 -15.83 10.19
CA HIS A 289 15.51 -17.10 10.90
C HIS A 289 14.33 -17.33 11.84
N ILE A 290 13.68 -18.48 11.73
CA ILE A 290 12.60 -18.93 12.59
C ILE A 290 13.11 -20.13 13.38
N TYR A 291 13.24 -19.97 14.70
CA TYR A 291 13.76 -21.00 15.60
C TYR A 291 12.70 -21.43 16.61
N PRO A 292 12.21 -22.69 16.53
CA PRO A 292 11.31 -23.23 17.54
C PRO A 292 12.12 -23.55 18.81
N ILE A 293 11.76 -22.90 19.93
CA ILE A 293 12.33 -23.21 21.26
C ILE A 293 11.68 -24.49 21.79
N ASN A 294 10.34 -24.60 21.60
CA ASN A 294 9.52 -25.76 21.92
C ASN A 294 8.24 -25.71 21.07
N ASP A 295 7.32 -26.66 21.26
CA ASP A 295 6.07 -26.78 20.46
C ASP A 295 5.15 -25.55 20.58
N ASN A 296 5.32 -24.72 21.63
CA ASN A 296 4.45 -23.57 21.92
C ASN A 296 5.17 -22.22 21.76
N THR A 297 6.47 -22.22 21.56
CA THR A 297 7.27 -20.99 21.56
C THR A 297 8.30 -21.01 20.43
N PHE A 298 8.32 -19.97 19.64
CA PHE A 298 9.34 -19.75 18.61
C PHE A 298 9.85 -18.31 18.64
N VAL A 299 11.07 -18.16 18.21
CA VAL A 299 11.72 -16.86 17.99
C VAL A 299 11.90 -16.65 16.51
N THR A 300 11.55 -15.46 16.05
CA THR A 300 11.85 -15.00 14.70
C THR A 300 12.81 -13.84 14.77
N SER A 301 13.95 -13.97 14.09
CA SER A 301 14.94 -12.91 13.98
C SER A 301 15.20 -12.61 12.51
N PHE A 302 15.49 -11.36 12.18
CA PHE A 302 15.90 -11.00 10.83
C PHE A 302 16.92 -9.87 10.81
N ILE A 303 17.69 -9.85 9.73
CA ILE A 303 18.51 -8.71 9.31
C ILE A 303 18.09 -8.38 7.89
N SER A 304 17.82 -7.12 7.62
CA SER A 304 17.44 -6.64 6.28
C SER A 304 18.21 -5.37 5.91
N ALA A 305 18.42 -5.22 4.60
CA ALA A 305 18.88 -3.99 3.98
C ALA A 305 17.86 -3.54 2.94
N SER A 306 17.58 -2.26 2.89
CA SER A 306 16.71 -1.67 1.88
C SER A 306 17.22 -0.30 1.46
N GLY A 307 16.79 0.15 0.28
CA GLY A 307 17.08 1.49 -0.20
C GLY A 307 16.09 1.92 -1.27
N THR A 308 15.92 3.24 -1.39
CA THR A 308 15.27 3.93 -2.50
C THR A 308 16.19 5.03 -2.99
N ARG A 309 16.24 5.22 -4.30
CA ARG A 309 16.88 6.36 -4.93
C ARG A 309 15.87 7.02 -5.86
N ASN A 310 15.73 8.32 -5.73
CA ASN A 310 15.01 9.17 -6.66
C ASN A 310 15.97 10.21 -7.21
N ASP A 311 15.93 10.47 -8.47
CA ASP A 311 16.63 11.57 -9.12
C ASP A 311 15.72 12.22 -10.16
N ASN A 312 15.82 13.54 -10.27
CA ASN A 312 15.08 14.32 -11.24
C ASN A 312 15.96 15.45 -11.77
N ASP A 313 16.03 15.56 -13.09
CA ASP A 313 16.74 16.62 -13.81
C ASP A 313 15.71 17.30 -14.71
N TYR A 314 15.30 18.52 -14.32
CA TYR A 314 14.27 19.28 -14.99
C TYR A 314 14.84 20.56 -15.58
N ASN A 315 14.84 20.64 -16.89
CA ASN A 315 15.38 21.75 -17.65
C ASN A 315 14.27 22.47 -18.42
N LYS A 316 14.42 23.79 -18.56
CA LYS A 316 13.50 24.66 -19.29
C LYS A 316 14.27 25.56 -20.24
N VAL A 317 13.55 26.11 -21.21
CA VAL A 317 14.01 27.22 -22.05
C VAL A 317 13.51 28.54 -21.45
N ASP A 318 14.40 29.52 -21.31
CA ASP A 318 14.03 30.86 -20.83
C ASP A 318 13.40 31.71 -21.96
N ASN A 319 12.98 32.92 -21.62
CA ASN A 319 12.36 33.87 -22.57
C ASN A 319 13.30 34.31 -23.72
N THR A 320 14.61 34.00 -23.62
CA THR A 320 15.60 34.31 -24.66
C THR A 320 15.89 33.12 -25.58
N GLY A 321 15.35 31.94 -25.25
CA GLY A 321 15.56 30.68 -25.95
C GLY A 321 16.78 29.90 -25.45
N ASP A 322 17.36 30.27 -24.32
CA ASP A 322 18.49 29.57 -23.74
C ASP A 322 18.03 28.53 -22.70
N TRP A 323 18.66 27.33 -22.74
CA TRP A 323 18.38 26.26 -21.80
C TRP A 323 18.99 26.54 -20.43
N TYR A 324 18.23 26.31 -19.36
CA TYR A 324 18.73 26.37 -18.01
C TYR A 324 18.15 25.22 -17.15
N LEU A 325 18.89 24.86 -16.09
CA LEU A 325 18.44 23.91 -15.10
C LEU A 325 17.41 24.60 -14.19
N ALA A 326 16.15 24.16 -14.27
CA ALA A 326 15.07 24.71 -13.43
C ALA A 326 15.01 24.02 -12.06
N TYR A 327 15.23 22.70 -12.02
CA TYR A 327 15.21 21.92 -10.80
C TYR A 327 16.06 20.66 -10.93
N TYR A 328 16.76 20.31 -9.87
CA TYR A 328 17.51 19.06 -9.75
C TYR A 328 17.37 18.51 -8.34
N ASP A 329 17.07 17.23 -8.22
CA ASP A 329 17.16 16.53 -6.94
C ASP A 329 17.80 15.14 -7.07
N GLU A 330 18.39 14.68 -5.97
CA GLU A 330 18.83 13.30 -5.77
C GLU A 330 18.58 12.91 -4.32
N PHE A 331 17.71 11.93 -4.08
CA PHE A 331 17.39 11.39 -2.76
C PHE A 331 17.78 9.92 -2.69
N LEU A 332 18.80 9.62 -1.91
CA LEU A 332 19.19 8.25 -1.59
C LEU A 332 18.86 7.97 -0.12
N ASN A 333 17.86 7.13 0.10
CA ASN A 333 17.51 6.58 1.41
C ASN A 333 17.96 5.14 1.52
N THR A 334 18.66 4.79 2.59
CA THR A 334 19.06 3.42 2.88
C THR A 334 18.64 3.02 4.29
N THR A 335 18.32 1.77 4.52
CA THR A 335 17.99 1.31 5.87
C THR A 335 18.57 -0.07 6.13
N LEU A 336 19.33 -0.19 7.23
CA LEU A 336 19.72 -1.47 7.80
C LEU A 336 18.85 -1.76 9.02
N ARG A 337 18.19 -2.94 9.07
CA ARG A 337 17.34 -3.34 10.20
C ARG A 337 17.79 -4.64 10.81
N ALA A 338 17.74 -4.70 12.13
CA ALA A 338 17.87 -5.93 12.88
C ALA A 338 16.66 -6.04 13.83
N SER A 339 16.04 -7.21 13.85
CA SER A 339 14.87 -7.46 14.70
C SER A 339 14.88 -8.85 15.26
N THR A 340 14.32 -8.97 16.47
CA THR A 340 13.98 -10.26 17.06
C THR A 340 12.63 -10.17 17.73
N ASN A 341 11.82 -11.20 17.59
CA ASN A 341 10.54 -11.32 18.29
C ASN A 341 10.32 -12.75 18.77
N ILE A 342 9.60 -12.88 19.86
CA ILE A 342 9.16 -14.12 20.45
C ILE A 342 7.64 -14.22 20.32
N ASN A 343 7.15 -15.39 19.92
CA ASN A 343 5.75 -15.75 19.95
C ASN A 343 5.61 -16.98 20.84
N SER A 344 4.83 -16.85 21.92
CA SER A 344 4.66 -17.90 22.92
C SER A 344 3.20 -18.10 23.25
N LYS A 345 2.71 -19.30 23.02
CA LYS A 345 1.44 -19.79 23.49
C LYS A 345 1.65 -20.37 24.90
N ILE A 346 1.27 -19.64 25.92
CA ILE A 346 1.40 -20.10 27.31
C ILE A 346 0.44 -21.26 27.59
N ASN A 347 -0.81 -21.12 27.13
CA ASN A 347 -1.85 -22.15 27.17
C ASN A 347 -2.95 -21.78 26.16
N ALA A 348 -4.08 -22.51 26.17
CA ALA A 348 -5.20 -22.26 25.26
C ALA A 348 -5.84 -20.85 25.41
N HIS A 349 -5.74 -20.25 26.60
CA HIS A 349 -6.28 -18.92 26.90
C HIS A 349 -5.29 -17.79 26.63
N HIS A 350 -3.99 -18.00 26.80
CA HIS A 350 -2.99 -16.94 26.81
C HIS A 350 -1.92 -17.13 25.75
N ARG A 351 -1.76 -16.11 24.90
CA ARG A 351 -0.65 -15.98 23.95
C ARG A 351 0.03 -14.63 24.12
N ILE A 352 1.34 -14.63 24.06
CA ILE A 352 2.18 -13.43 24.11
C ILE A 352 3.01 -13.35 22.85
N LYS A 353 3.12 -12.14 22.29
CA LYS A 353 4.05 -11.81 21.22
C LYS A 353 4.78 -10.53 21.61
N ALA A 354 6.11 -10.55 21.63
CA ALA A 354 6.92 -9.38 21.96
C ALA A 354 8.11 -9.29 21.02
N GLY A 355 8.57 -8.08 20.74
CA GLY A 355 9.70 -7.91 19.84
C GLY A 355 10.36 -6.55 19.98
N ILE A 356 11.57 -6.48 19.43
CA ILE A 356 12.35 -5.26 19.31
C ILE A 356 12.96 -5.18 17.92
N THR A 357 12.99 -3.99 17.35
CA THR A 357 13.58 -3.67 16.06
C THR A 357 14.44 -2.43 16.20
N TYR A 358 15.66 -2.49 15.69
CA TYR A 358 16.52 -1.34 15.46
C TYR A 358 16.64 -1.10 13.95
N SER A 359 16.42 0.12 13.52
CA SER A 359 16.60 0.58 12.14
C SER A 359 17.64 1.69 12.12
N ASP A 360 18.64 1.54 11.27
CA ASP A 360 19.67 2.51 10.99
C ASP A 360 19.34 3.14 9.62
N LEU A 361 18.82 4.36 9.63
CA LEU A 361 18.33 5.12 8.49
C LEU A 361 19.46 5.97 7.94
N GLY A 362 20.08 5.55 6.84
CA GLY A 362 21.09 6.32 6.12
C GLY A 362 20.41 7.18 5.05
N TYR A 363 20.92 8.38 4.88
CA TYR A 363 20.44 9.33 3.88
C TYR A 363 21.60 10.07 3.23
N ASN A 364 21.44 10.35 1.92
CA ASN A 364 22.28 11.27 1.14
C ASN A 364 21.33 11.97 0.17
N MET A 365 21.08 13.23 0.41
CA MET A 365 20.01 14.00 -0.21
C MET A 365 20.51 15.34 -0.66
N PHE A 366 20.18 15.69 -1.88
CA PHE A 366 20.51 16.99 -2.45
C PHE A 366 19.33 17.46 -3.31
N ALA A 367 18.95 18.76 -3.15
CA ALA A 367 17.97 19.39 -4.01
C ALA A 367 18.35 20.87 -4.22
N LYS A 368 18.21 21.33 -5.45
CA LYS A 368 18.41 22.73 -5.85
C LYS A 368 17.45 23.10 -6.95
N GLY A 369 17.05 24.36 -7.00
CA GLY A 369 16.19 24.84 -8.07
C GLY A 369 15.98 26.34 -8.03
N ASP A 370 15.31 26.82 -9.06
CA ASP A 370 14.79 28.19 -9.13
C ASP A 370 13.29 28.17 -8.78
N ALA A 371 13.00 27.91 -7.51
CA ALA A 371 11.62 27.78 -7.03
C ALA A 371 10.77 29.04 -7.22
N LEU A 372 11.39 30.20 -7.36
CA LEU A 372 10.72 31.49 -7.53
C LEU A 372 10.77 32.02 -8.97
N ASN A 373 11.30 31.23 -9.91
CA ASN A 373 11.46 31.60 -11.33
C ASN A 373 12.21 32.94 -11.53
N THR A 374 13.20 33.17 -10.69
CA THR A 374 13.99 34.41 -10.67
C THR A 374 15.28 34.38 -11.49
N GLY A 375 15.61 33.21 -12.05
CA GLY A 375 16.89 32.89 -12.68
C GLY A 375 18.01 32.63 -11.66
N ILE A 376 17.69 32.54 -10.36
CA ILE A 376 18.65 32.27 -9.27
C ILE A 376 18.38 30.86 -8.73
N ILE A 377 19.34 29.97 -8.91
CA ILE A 377 19.28 28.61 -8.36
C ILE A 377 19.70 28.64 -6.89
N THR A 378 18.81 28.18 -6.02
CA THR A 378 19.09 28.00 -4.58
C THR A 378 19.26 26.52 -4.24
N THR A 379 20.00 26.25 -3.17
CA THR A 379 20.09 24.90 -2.59
C THR A 379 19.04 24.76 -1.49
N ASP A 380 18.06 23.91 -1.73
CA ASP A 380 16.92 23.69 -0.83
C ASP A 380 17.16 22.56 0.15
N LEU A 381 18.10 21.65 -0.18
CA LEU A 381 18.51 20.53 0.65
C LEU A 381 19.93 20.10 0.30
N ASP A 382 20.77 19.93 1.32
CA ASP A 382 22.07 19.26 1.24
C ASP A 382 22.32 18.55 2.57
N ALA A 383 21.99 17.26 2.62
CA ALA A 383 22.08 16.49 3.85
C ALA A 383 22.57 15.06 3.61
N ASN A 384 23.54 14.66 4.42
CA ASN A 384 23.98 13.28 4.45
C ASN A 384 24.22 12.82 5.90
N GLY A 385 23.95 11.56 6.20
CA GLY A 385 24.14 11.06 7.54
C GLY A 385 23.37 9.78 7.82
N ARG A 386 23.15 9.55 9.12
CA ARG A 386 22.40 8.39 9.62
C ARG A 386 21.57 8.78 10.84
N ALA A 387 20.37 8.22 10.95
CA ALA A 387 19.48 8.38 12.09
C ALA A 387 19.00 7.00 12.57
N GLY A 388 18.96 6.79 13.89
CA GLY A 388 18.46 5.53 14.45
C GLY A 388 16.98 5.60 14.79
N LEU A 389 16.26 4.49 14.61
CA LEU A 389 14.89 4.29 15.07
C LEU A 389 14.80 2.99 15.85
N ILE A 390 14.41 3.08 17.12
CA ILE A 390 14.15 1.93 17.98
C ILE A 390 12.65 1.75 18.09
N GLN A 391 12.17 0.52 17.85
CA GLN A 391 10.78 0.13 18.07
C GLN A 391 10.73 -1.12 18.94
N ALA A 392 9.85 -1.15 19.93
CA ALA A 392 9.62 -2.32 20.75
C ALA A 392 8.15 -2.50 21.02
N TYR A 393 7.68 -3.73 21.13
CA TYR A 393 6.29 -4.01 21.42
C TYR A 393 6.11 -5.25 22.29
N ALA A 394 4.97 -5.28 22.99
CA ALA A 394 4.48 -6.45 23.68
C ALA A 394 2.97 -6.55 23.49
N ASN A 395 2.50 -7.70 23.06
CA ASN A 395 1.09 -8.07 22.85
C ASN A 395 0.72 -9.20 23.76
N TRP A 396 -0.45 -9.12 24.35
CA TRP A 396 -1.07 -10.19 25.10
C TRP A 396 -2.49 -10.43 24.58
N LYS A 397 -2.73 -11.64 24.06
CA LYS A 397 -4.05 -12.14 23.69
C LYS A 397 -4.57 -13.02 24.82
N TYR A 398 -5.75 -12.68 25.34
CA TYR A 398 -6.44 -13.42 26.38
C TYR A 398 -7.83 -13.85 25.90
N ARG A 399 -8.01 -15.13 25.67
CA ARG A 399 -9.31 -15.74 25.40
C ARG A 399 -9.99 -15.97 26.74
N ILE A 400 -10.84 -15.01 27.14
CA ILE A 400 -11.54 -15.01 28.44
C ILE A 400 -12.52 -16.19 28.45
N THR A 401 -13.32 -16.30 27.37
CA THR A 401 -14.18 -17.46 27.07
C THR A 401 -13.98 -17.83 25.60
N GLU A 402 -14.78 -18.77 25.08
CA GLU A 402 -14.78 -19.07 23.64
C GLU A 402 -15.32 -17.90 22.83
N GLU A 403 -16.27 -17.16 23.39
CA GLU A 403 -16.94 -16.05 22.73
C GLU A 403 -16.24 -14.72 22.95
N LEU A 404 -15.44 -14.56 24.00
CA LEU A 404 -14.88 -13.27 24.40
C LEU A 404 -13.35 -13.31 24.41
N THR A 405 -12.74 -12.51 23.54
CA THR A 405 -11.29 -12.36 23.41
C THR A 405 -10.86 -10.92 23.64
N LEU A 406 -9.84 -10.74 24.44
CA LEU A 406 -9.15 -9.47 24.68
C LEU A 406 -7.76 -9.54 24.05
N VAL A 407 -7.36 -8.51 23.33
CA VAL A 407 -5.97 -8.25 22.93
C VAL A 407 -5.57 -6.91 23.53
N SER A 408 -4.48 -6.87 24.26
CA SER A 408 -3.92 -5.64 24.79
C SER A 408 -2.42 -5.62 24.60
N GLY A 409 -1.86 -4.45 24.46
CA GLY A 409 -0.41 -4.34 24.36
C GLY A 409 0.07 -2.91 24.26
N LEU A 410 1.37 -2.80 24.14
CA LEU A 410 2.09 -1.56 24.10
C LEU A 410 3.08 -1.57 22.96
N HIS A 411 3.13 -0.50 22.19
CA HIS A 411 4.21 -0.19 21.26
C HIS A 411 5.01 0.98 21.78
N TYR A 412 6.33 0.92 21.66
CA TYR A 412 7.25 2.02 21.97
C TYR A 412 8.07 2.35 20.74
N MET A 413 8.20 3.63 20.46
CA MET A 413 9.04 4.15 19.38
C MET A 413 9.94 5.27 19.89
N HIS A 414 11.22 5.25 19.49
CA HIS A 414 12.20 6.27 19.83
C HIS A 414 13.07 6.60 18.62
N PHE A 415 12.98 7.85 18.16
CA PHE A 415 13.74 8.37 17.03
C PHE A 415 14.98 9.11 17.53
N LEU A 416 16.15 8.59 17.22
CA LEU A 416 17.43 9.05 17.80
C LEU A 416 17.94 10.36 17.19
N LEU A 417 17.41 10.79 16.03
CA LEU A 417 17.83 12.05 15.40
C LEU A 417 17.62 13.23 16.36
N ASN A 418 16.46 13.30 16.98
CA ASN A 418 16.05 14.41 17.84
C ASN A 418 15.45 13.95 19.18
N ASN A 419 15.66 12.69 19.56
CA ASN A 419 15.15 12.08 20.78
C ASN A 419 13.61 12.05 20.91
N SER A 420 12.87 12.23 19.82
CA SER A 420 11.41 12.10 19.84
C SER A 420 10.99 10.68 20.17
N ASN A 421 9.95 10.52 20.98
CA ASN A 421 9.48 9.20 21.37
C ASN A 421 7.95 9.14 21.49
N SER A 422 7.44 7.90 21.48
CA SER A 422 6.02 7.62 21.66
C SER A 422 5.82 6.33 22.45
N VAL A 423 4.86 6.36 23.36
CA VAL A 423 4.34 5.18 24.07
C VAL A 423 2.89 5.00 23.62
N GLU A 424 2.57 3.85 23.05
CA GLU A 424 1.35 3.63 22.27
C GLU A 424 0.57 2.44 22.83
N PRO A 425 -0.31 2.65 23.84
CA PRO A 425 -1.23 1.61 24.27
C PRO A 425 -2.24 1.27 23.18
N ARG A 426 -2.54 -0.02 23.06
CA ARG A 426 -3.52 -0.55 22.10
C ARG A 426 -4.35 -1.64 22.75
N LEU A 427 -5.66 -1.63 22.44
CA LEU A 427 -6.65 -2.51 23.03
C LEU A 427 -7.63 -2.97 21.95
N GLY A 428 -7.94 -4.25 21.95
CA GLY A 428 -9.00 -4.84 21.15
C GLY A 428 -9.84 -5.80 21.98
N LEU A 429 -11.14 -5.74 21.81
CA LEU A 429 -12.09 -6.68 22.43
C LEU A 429 -12.99 -7.24 21.33
N ASP A 430 -13.09 -8.55 21.24
CA ASP A 430 -13.97 -9.25 20.30
C ASP A 430 -14.95 -10.15 21.06
N TRP A 431 -16.25 -9.94 20.83
CA TRP A 431 -17.33 -10.67 21.47
C TRP A 431 -18.25 -11.32 20.44
N ASN A 432 -18.14 -12.64 20.31
CA ASN A 432 -18.98 -13.49 19.48
C ASN A 432 -20.25 -13.88 20.27
N PHE A 433 -21.20 -12.94 20.44
CA PHE A 433 -22.37 -13.16 21.27
C PHE A 433 -23.41 -14.15 20.69
N THR A 434 -23.25 -14.52 19.41
CA THR A 434 -23.89 -15.67 18.77
C THR A 434 -22.89 -16.35 17.82
N PRO A 435 -23.15 -17.61 17.37
CA PRO A 435 -22.29 -18.24 16.39
C PRO A 435 -22.20 -17.53 15.02
N LYS A 436 -23.03 -16.49 14.79
CA LYS A 436 -23.09 -15.75 13.53
C LYS A 436 -22.82 -14.25 13.68
N GLN A 437 -22.81 -13.74 14.88
CA GLN A 437 -22.74 -12.30 15.12
C GLN A 437 -21.66 -11.98 16.15
N SER A 438 -20.86 -10.99 15.83
CA SER A 438 -19.85 -10.46 16.73
C SER A 438 -19.91 -8.94 16.83
N LEU A 439 -19.43 -8.45 17.95
CA LEU A 439 -19.18 -7.03 18.23
C LEU A 439 -17.72 -6.90 18.64
N SER A 440 -17.00 -6.01 17.97
CA SER A 440 -15.58 -5.79 18.23
C SER A 440 -15.32 -4.32 18.52
N LEU A 441 -14.48 -4.06 19.52
CA LEU A 441 -14.00 -2.73 19.91
C LEU A 441 -12.49 -2.65 19.67
N GLY A 442 -12.01 -1.52 19.17
CA GLY A 442 -10.60 -1.25 18.99
C GLY A 442 -10.23 0.15 19.44
N PHE A 443 -9.13 0.24 20.15
CA PHE A 443 -8.48 1.50 20.53
C PHE A 443 -6.99 1.39 20.29
N GLY A 444 -6.36 2.48 19.81
CA GLY A 444 -4.91 2.53 19.67
C GLY A 444 -4.39 3.94 19.52
N ILE A 445 -3.23 4.19 20.11
CA ILE A 445 -2.39 5.35 19.80
C ILE A 445 -1.37 4.90 18.76
N HIS A 446 -1.16 5.73 17.76
CA HIS A 446 -0.27 5.48 16.62
C HIS A 446 0.57 6.71 16.36
N SER A 447 1.83 6.54 15.98
CA SER A 447 2.70 7.63 15.59
C SER A 447 3.55 7.28 14.39
N LYS A 448 4.09 8.30 13.72
CA LYS A 448 4.95 8.17 12.55
C LYS A 448 6.04 9.23 12.57
N VAL A 449 7.25 8.82 12.14
CA VAL A 449 8.36 9.69 11.75
C VAL A 449 8.05 10.25 10.37
N GLU A 450 8.26 11.53 10.12
CA GLU A 450 8.17 12.13 8.79
C GLU A 450 9.30 11.63 7.87
N SER A 451 9.23 11.90 6.56
CA SER A 451 10.35 11.59 5.67
C SER A 451 11.60 12.33 6.10
N ILE A 452 12.77 11.71 5.95
CA ILE A 452 14.04 12.29 6.41
C ILE A 452 14.32 13.64 5.75
N SER A 453 13.98 13.81 4.48
CA SER A 453 14.10 15.07 3.74
C SER A 453 13.40 16.24 4.44
N THR A 454 12.28 16.01 5.12
CA THR A 454 11.53 17.04 5.86
C THR A 454 12.34 17.63 7.01
N TYR A 455 13.17 16.83 7.71
CA TYR A 455 13.96 17.30 8.85
C TYR A 455 15.10 18.21 8.44
N PHE A 456 15.62 18.07 7.23
CA PHE A 456 16.79 18.78 6.74
C PHE A 456 16.48 19.82 5.66
N ALA A 457 15.20 20.12 5.42
CA ALA A 457 14.80 21.19 4.52
C ALA A 457 15.45 22.52 4.93
N THR A 458 16.09 23.19 3.97
CA THR A 458 16.75 24.48 4.16
C THR A 458 15.77 25.58 3.79
N VAL A 459 15.36 26.38 4.75
CA VAL A 459 14.36 27.44 4.58
C VAL A 459 15.01 28.80 4.74
N GLU A 460 14.69 29.73 3.85
CA GLU A 460 15.09 31.12 3.93
C GLU A 460 14.14 31.91 4.85
N ASP A 461 14.69 32.58 5.86
CA ASP A 461 13.98 33.59 6.63
C ASP A 461 13.82 34.82 5.76
N THR A 462 12.63 35.08 5.27
CA THR A 462 12.30 36.23 4.39
C THR A 462 12.59 37.61 5.00
N THR A 463 12.74 37.69 6.33
CA THR A 463 13.06 38.95 7.03
C THR A 463 14.55 39.24 7.06
N THR A 464 15.36 38.17 7.23
CA THR A 464 16.82 38.31 7.40
C THR A 464 17.62 37.90 6.18
N GLY A 465 17.03 37.13 5.24
CA GLY A 465 17.69 36.49 4.10
C GLY A 465 18.67 35.40 4.51
N LEU A 466 18.56 34.86 5.73
CA LEU A 466 19.42 33.78 6.23
C LEU A 466 18.76 32.43 6.05
N PHE A 467 19.52 31.46 5.61
CA PHE A 467 19.08 30.06 5.48
C PHE A 467 19.32 29.31 6.79
N SER A 468 18.35 28.43 7.15
CA SER A 468 18.41 27.56 8.32
C SER A 468 17.74 26.22 8.05
N THR A 469 17.95 25.23 8.93
CA THR A 469 17.27 23.92 8.94
C THR A 469 16.34 23.83 10.15
N PRO A 470 15.17 24.49 10.14
CA PRO A 470 14.33 24.67 11.32
C PRO A 470 13.69 23.34 11.80
N ASN A 471 13.56 22.36 10.91
CA ASN A 471 12.75 21.15 11.12
C ASN A 471 13.47 20.01 11.85
N GLU A 472 14.76 20.14 12.20
CA GLU A 472 15.53 19.05 12.83
C GLU A 472 14.87 18.51 14.12
N ASN A 473 14.15 19.37 14.83
CA ASN A 473 13.47 19.03 16.09
C ASN A 473 11.99 18.65 15.94
N LEU A 474 11.49 18.45 14.72
CA LEU A 474 10.11 17.98 14.52
C LEU A 474 9.88 16.65 15.25
N GLY A 475 8.81 16.61 16.03
CA GLY A 475 8.35 15.41 16.72
C GLY A 475 7.60 14.46 15.81
N LEU A 476 7.01 13.43 16.41
CA LEU A 476 6.23 12.42 15.71
C LEU A 476 4.80 12.91 15.48
N SER A 477 4.30 12.81 14.26
CA SER A 477 2.86 12.94 13.97
C SER A 477 2.09 11.79 14.59
N LYS A 478 0.92 12.07 15.21
CA LYS A 478 0.19 11.09 16.04
C LYS A 478 -1.30 11.03 15.71
N SER A 479 -1.88 9.83 15.94
CA SER A 479 -3.31 9.59 15.81
C SER A 479 -3.82 8.64 16.90
N MET A 480 -5.00 8.96 17.47
CA MET A 480 -5.76 8.06 18.34
C MET A 480 -6.92 7.48 17.56
N HIS A 481 -7.02 6.18 17.50
CA HIS A 481 -8.08 5.46 16.80
C HIS A 481 -9.07 4.84 17.76
N TYR A 482 -10.36 5.02 17.48
CA TYR A 482 -11.48 4.38 18.14
C TYR A 482 -12.34 3.71 17.08
N VAL A 483 -12.61 2.42 17.21
CA VAL A 483 -13.38 1.65 16.24
C VAL A 483 -14.40 0.77 16.97
N LEU A 484 -15.63 0.76 16.49
CA LEU A 484 -16.68 -0.18 16.85
C LEU A 484 -17.11 -0.92 15.59
N ALA A 485 -17.01 -2.25 15.58
CA ALA A 485 -17.37 -3.09 14.45
C ALA A 485 -18.45 -4.11 14.84
N TYR A 486 -19.49 -4.22 14.02
CA TYR A 486 -20.47 -5.28 14.07
C TYR A 486 -20.35 -6.17 12.84
N SER A 487 -20.29 -7.48 13.05
CA SER A 487 -20.25 -8.47 11.98
C SER A 487 -21.40 -9.47 12.09
N ASN A 488 -22.01 -9.82 10.95
CA ASN A 488 -23.09 -10.78 10.89
C ASN A 488 -22.92 -11.72 9.68
N ARG A 489 -22.73 -12.99 9.94
CA ARG A 489 -22.75 -14.04 8.93
C ARG A 489 -24.18 -14.40 8.55
N ILE A 490 -24.70 -13.69 7.53
CA ILE A 490 -26.06 -13.88 7.02
C ILE A 490 -26.26 -15.32 6.52
N SER A 491 -25.26 -15.86 5.82
CA SER A 491 -25.26 -17.23 5.33
C SER A 491 -23.85 -17.82 5.32
N LYS A 492 -23.69 -19.09 4.96
CA LYS A 492 -22.39 -19.79 4.84
C LYS A 492 -21.36 -19.03 3.98
N ASN A 493 -21.82 -18.24 3.00
CA ASN A 493 -20.97 -17.55 2.04
C ASN A 493 -21.19 -16.03 2.02
N VAL A 494 -22.07 -15.48 2.85
CA VAL A 494 -22.40 -14.04 2.86
C VAL A 494 -22.14 -13.47 4.25
N ASN A 495 -21.32 -12.44 4.31
CA ASN A 495 -20.98 -11.71 5.52
C ASN A 495 -21.36 -10.23 5.36
N LEU A 496 -21.93 -9.64 6.41
CA LEU A 496 -22.18 -8.21 6.57
C LEU A 496 -21.27 -7.69 7.67
N LYS A 497 -20.56 -6.59 7.45
CA LYS A 497 -19.77 -5.87 8.44
C LYS A 497 -20.14 -4.40 8.41
N VAL A 498 -20.31 -3.81 9.57
CA VAL A 498 -20.55 -2.36 9.76
C VAL A 498 -19.50 -1.87 10.75
N GLU A 499 -18.80 -0.79 10.41
CA GLU A 499 -17.80 -0.19 11.29
C GLU A 499 -18.10 1.30 11.47
N LEU A 500 -18.04 1.75 12.72
CA LEU A 500 -18.00 3.16 13.11
C LEU A 500 -16.61 3.46 13.60
N TYR A 501 -16.02 4.57 13.16
CA TYR A 501 -14.71 4.98 13.63
C TYR A 501 -14.64 6.47 13.92
N TYR A 502 -13.71 6.81 14.81
CA TYR A 502 -13.26 8.16 15.09
C TYR A 502 -11.73 8.13 15.26
N GLN A 503 -11.05 9.06 14.60
CA GLN A 503 -9.61 9.25 14.70
C GLN A 503 -9.33 10.70 15.08
N HIS A 504 -8.57 10.89 16.16
CA HIS A 504 -8.08 12.20 16.57
C HIS A 504 -6.62 12.33 16.16
N LEU A 505 -6.35 13.26 15.27
CA LEU A 505 -5.01 13.58 14.77
C LEU A 505 -4.42 14.72 15.62
N TYR A 506 -3.17 14.59 16.03
CA TYR A 506 -2.48 15.60 16.83
C TYR A 506 -0.98 15.57 16.60
N ASN A 507 -0.29 16.62 16.99
CA ASN A 507 1.12 16.83 16.68
C ASN A 507 1.40 16.73 15.15
N LEU A 508 0.46 17.15 14.31
CA LEU A 508 0.69 17.17 12.87
C LEU A 508 1.66 18.29 12.51
N ALA A 509 2.56 18.02 11.57
CA ALA A 509 3.45 19.02 11.03
C ALA A 509 2.68 20.02 10.16
N VAL A 510 2.68 21.28 10.55
CA VAL A 510 2.07 22.42 9.87
C VAL A 510 3.09 23.53 9.71
N GLU A 511 2.91 24.42 8.73
CA GLU A 511 3.82 25.55 8.53
C GLU A 511 3.85 26.50 9.74
N ASN A 512 5.03 26.92 10.13
CA ASN A 512 5.30 27.82 11.27
C ASN A 512 4.96 29.30 10.95
N ASP A 513 3.78 29.50 10.36
CA ASP A 513 3.20 30.81 10.10
C ASP A 513 1.73 30.81 10.57
N PRO A 514 1.34 31.72 11.49
CA PRO A 514 -0.05 31.83 11.96
C PRO A 514 -1.06 32.12 10.86
N ASN A 515 -0.65 32.60 9.70
CA ASN A 515 -1.52 32.86 8.56
C ASN A 515 -1.53 31.69 7.55
N SER A 516 -0.63 30.73 7.68
CA SER A 516 -0.56 29.61 6.75
C SER A 516 -1.62 28.56 7.04
N MET A 517 -2.16 28.04 5.96
CA MET A 517 -3.12 26.92 5.96
C MET A 517 -2.46 25.59 5.59
N PHE A 518 -1.13 25.58 5.39
CA PHE A 518 -0.40 24.40 4.98
C PHE A 518 -0.31 23.37 6.10
N ALA A 519 -0.61 22.12 5.76
CA ALA A 519 -0.40 20.96 6.63
C ALA A 519 0.23 19.83 5.80
N LEU A 520 1.36 19.28 6.29
CA LEU A 520 2.10 18.20 5.62
C LEU A 520 1.23 16.95 5.38
N ASN A 521 0.20 16.76 6.21
CA ASN A 521 -0.78 15.67 6.09
C ASN A 521 -1.70 15.77 4.85
N ASN A 522 -1.72 16.90 4.16
CA ASN A 522 -2.45 17.07 2.91
C ASN A 522 -1.61 16.69 1.68
N GLU A 523 -0.32 16.43 1.86
CA GLU A 523 0.58 16.03 0.78
C GLU A 523 0.63 14.51 0.61
N VAL A 524 0.84 14.04 -0.62
CA VAL A 524 0.95 12.59 -0.94
C VAL A 524 2.39 12.13 -1.12
N GLY A 525 3.32 13.05 -1.37
CA GLY A 525 4.75 12.78 -1.60
C GLY A 525 5.48 14.06 -2.00
N GLY A 526 6.73 13.91 -2.40
CA GLY A 526 7.61 15.01 -2.80
C GLY A 526 8.34 15.65 -1.61
N PHE A 527 9.42 16.34 -1.93
CA PHE A 527 10.17 17.16 -0.99
C PHE A 527 9.42 18.46 -0.69
N ILE A 528 9.36 18.83 0.59
CA ILE A 528 8.67 20.04 1.06
C ILE A 528 9.68 20.95 1.74
N ASN A 529 9.89 22.13 1.15
CA ASN A 529 10.80 23.16 1.65
C ASN A 529 10.00 24.22 2.42
N LYS A 530 9.65 23.94 3.68
CA LYS A 530 8.90 24.82 4.59
C LYS A 530 9.39 24.69 6.02
N ASP A 531 9.33 25.79 6.78
CA ASP A 531 9.49 25.77 8.23
C ASP A 531 8.24 25.18 8.89
N LEU A 532 8.38 24.09 9.62
CA LEU A 532 7.28 23.30 10.17
C LEU A 532 7.34 23.18 11.69
N VAL A 533 6.16 23.11 12.31
CA VAL A 533 5.98 22.84 13.76
C VAL A 533 4.90 21.77 14.00
N ASN A 534 5.00 21.02 15.09
CA ASN A 534 4.05 19.96 15.46
C ASN A 534 2.83 20.47 16.24
N GLU A 535 2.17 21.50 15.77
CA GLU A 535 1.00 22.12 16.43
C GLU A 535 -0.33 21.87 15.71
N GLY A 536 -0.27 21.22 14.54
CA GLY A 536 -1.47 20.85 13.79
C GLY A 536 -2.29 19.78 14.50
N THR A 537 -3.62 19.87 14.36
CA THR A 537 -4.58 18.87 14.85
C THR A 537 -5.63 18.58 13.78
N GLY A 538 -6.37 17.49 13.97
CA GLY A 538 -7.45 17.14 13.04
C GLY A 538 -8.30 15.98 13.55
N TYR A 539 -9.29 15.61 12.77
CA TYR A 539 -10.08 14.42 13.02
C TYR A 539 -10.62 13.80 11.74
N ASN A 540 -10.79 12.48 11.80
CA ASN A 540 -11.55 11.72 10.81
C ASN A 540 -12.60 10.88 11.53
N TYR A 541 -13.82 10.84 11.03
CA TYR A 541 -14.85 9.92 11.51
C TYR A 541 -15.70 9.44 10.37
N GLY A 542 -16.31 8.28 10.54
CA GLY A 542 -17.18 7.74 9.50
C GLY A 542 -17.88 6.45 9.85
N LEU A 543 -18.74 6.07 8.95
CA LEU A 543 -19.50 4.83 8.92
C LEU A 543 -19.13 4.04 7.68
N GLU A 544 -18.77 2.78 7.86
CA GLU A 544 -18.38 1.85 6.80
C GLU A 544 -19.34 0.66 6.77
N LEU A 545 -19.73 0.25 5.57
CA LEU A 545 -20.53 -0.93 5.29
C LEU A 545 -19.79 -1.85 4.33
N THR A 546 -19.74 -3.13 4.65
CA THR A 546 -19.25 -4.19 3.77
C THR A 546 -20.23 -5.34 3.72
N LEU A 547 -20.80 -5.63 2.54
CA LEU A 547 -21.57 -6.83 2.27
C LEU A 547 -20.80 -7.67 1.25
N GLU A 548 -20.31 -8.81 1.69
CA GLU A 548 -19.43 -9.68 0.90
C GLU A 548 -20.05 -11.06 0.74
N ARG A 549 -20.12 -11.51 -0.52
CA ARG A 549 -20.31 -12.90 -0.84
C ARG A 549 -19.01 -13.49 -1.34
N PHE A 550 -18.44 -14.40 -0.59
CA PHE A 550 -17.27 -15.19 -1.02
C PHE A 550 -17.61 -16.04 -2.25
N PHE A 551 -16.59 -16.25 -3.07
CA PHE A 551 -16.78 -17.06 -4.28
C PHE A 551 -17.33 -18.45 -3.94
N ALA A 552 -18.54 -18.72 -4.40
CA ALA A 552 -19.22 -20.00 -4.28
C ALA A 552 -20.24 -20.11 -5.40
N ASN A 553 -20.47 -21.34 -5.90
CA ASN A 553 -21.35 -21.58 -7.06
C ASN A 553 -20.94 -20.76 -8.30
N ASN A 554 -19.62 -20.58 -8.49
CA ASN A 554 -19.01 -19.86 -9.61
C ASN A 554 -19.28 -18.35 -9.68
N TYR A 555 -19.67 -17.69 -8.57
CA TYR A 555 -19.78 -16.24 -8.52
C TYR A 555 -19.47 -15.68 -7.13
N TYR A 556 -19.07 -14.42 -7.10
CA TYR A 556 -18.89 -13.63 -5.89
C TYR A 556 -19.42 -12.21 -6.10
N PHE A 557 -19.63 -11.47 -5.02
CA PHE A 557 -19.76 -10.02 -5.03
C PHE A 557 -19.20 -9.41 -3.74
N LEU A 558 -18.79 -8.17 -3.86
CA LEU A 558 -18.40 -7.31 -2.76
C LEU A 558 -19.08 -5.94 -2.97
N LEU A 559 -19.91 -5.54 -2.03
CA LEU A 559 -20.50 -4.20 -1.96
C LEU A 559 -19.91 -3.49 -0.75
N THR A 560 -19.30 -2.33 -0.96
CA THR A 560 -18.76 -1.48 0.09
C THR A 560 -19.32 -0.08 -0.02
N GLY A 561 -19.49 0.57 1.12
CA GLY A 561 -19.90 1.97 1.21
C GLY A 561 -19.28 2.62 2.43
N SER A 562 -18.89 3.89 2.29
CA SER A 562 -18.30 4.70 3.35
C SER A 562 -18.88 6.10 3.30
N LEU A 563 -19.25 6.60 4.47
CA LEU A 563 -19.59 8.01 4.68
C LEU A 563 -18.59 8.56 5.71
N TYR A 564 -17.91 9.63 5.41
CA TYR A 564 -16.88 10.15 6.30
C TYR A 564 -16.68 11.66 6.20
N ASP A 565 -16.07 12.23 7.24
CA ASP A 565 -15.60 13.61 7.28
C ASP A 565 -14.15 13.63 7.78
N SER A 566 -13.30 14.41 7.13
CA SER A 566 -11.87 14.55 7.43
C SER A 566 -11.50 16.02 7.47
N LYS A 567 -10.98 16.48 8.60
CA LYS A 567 -10.66 17.88 8.81
C LYS A 567 -9.33 18.06 9.51
N ILE A 568 -8.66 19.17 9.16
CA ILE A 568 -7.36 19.59 9.72
C ILE A 568 -7.48 21.03 10.20
N LYS A 569 -6.74 21.32 11.26
CA LYS A 569 -6.60 22.64 11.86
C LYS A 569 -5.12 22.99 11.92
N THR A 570 -4.73 24.13 11.36
CA THR A 570 -3.39 24.72 11.38
C THR A 570 -3.22 25.77 12.49
N LEU A 571 -2.14 26.55 12.47
CA LEU A 571 -1.84 27.55 13.53
C LEU A 571 -2.86 28.67 13.62
N ASP A 572 -3.55 29.01 12.54
CA ASP A 572 -4.61 30.02 12.53
C ASP A 572 -5.84 29.67 13.37
N GLY A 573 -5.93 28.40 13.82
CA GLY A 573 -7.01 27.92 14.67
C GLY A 573 -8.29 27.52 13.93
N GLU A 574 -8.35 27.69 12.61
CA GLU A 574 -9.52 27.36 11.79
C GLU A 574 -9.54 25.87 11.39
N LEU A 575 -10.73 25.28 11.46
CA LEU A 575 -10.95 23.89 11.08
C LEU A 575 -11.38 23.79 9.63
N ARG A 576 -10.53 23.23 8.76
CA ARG A 576 -10.76 23.10 7.31
C ARG A 576 -10.89 21.66 6.87
N ASN A 577 -11.45 21.45 5.68
CA ASN A 577 -11.41 20.14 5.05
C ASN A 577 -9.95 19.72 4.80
N SER A 578 -9.62 18.45 5.03
CA SER A 578 -8.40 17.89 4.45
C SER A 578 -8.55 17.75 2.93
N ARG A 579 -7.45 17.69 2.21
CA ARG A 579 -7.43 17.35 0.78
C ARG A 579 -8.25 16.09 0.47
N PHE A 580 -8.23 15.11 1.36
CA PHE A 580 -8.83 13.79 1.19
C PHE A 580 -10.30 13.69 1.63
N ASN A 581 -10.93 14.81 1.97
CA ASN A 581 -12.33 14.85 2.41
C ASN A 581 -13.31 14.77 1.23
N GLY A 582 -13.42 13.58 0.61
CA GLY A 582 -14.41 13.32 -0.44
C GLY A 582 -15.83 13.06 0.08
N ASN A 583 -16.01 12.88 1.39
CA ASN A 583 -17.23 12.63 2.14
C ASN A 583 -17.87 11.25 1.95
N TYR A 584 -17.74 10.59 0.81
CA TYR A 584 -18.30 9.27 0.55
C TYR A 584 -17.50 8.49 -0.49
N ALA A 585 -17.60 7.17 -0.38
CA ALA A 585 -17.11 6.24 -1.39
C ALA A 585 -17.97 4.99 -1.41
N GLY A 586 -18.29 4.49 -2.59
CA GLY A 586 -19.02 3.24 -2.79
C GLY A 586 -18.40 2.40 -3.89
N ASN A 587 -18.28 1.07 -3.64
CA ASN A 587 -17.79 0.13 -4.64
C ASN A 587 -18.73 -1.08 -4.73
N PHE A 588 -18.95 -1.54 -5.95
CA PHE A 588 -19.61 -2.81 -6.23
C PHE A 588 -18.72 -3.64 -7.14
N LEU A 589 -18.25 -4.76 -6.62
CA LEU A 589 -17.48 -5.75 -7.36
C LEU A 589 -18.33 -6.99 -7.57
N PHE A 590 -18.32 -7.53 -8.78
CA PHE A 590 -19.00 -8.76 -9.12
C PHE A 590 -18.15 -9.60 -10.08
N GLY A 591 -18.17 -10.91 -9.90
CA GLY A 591 -17.52 -11.80 -10.83
C GLY A 591 -18.22 -13.16 -10.92
N LYS A 592 -18.19 -13.72 -12.12
CA LYS A 592 -18.77 -15.02 -12.44
C LYS A 592 -17.90 -15.80 -13.42
N GLU A 593 -17.81 -17.11 -13.19
CA GLU A 593 -17.11 -18.04 -14.06
C GLU A 593 -18.08 -19.06 -14.67
N TRP A 594 -17.87 -19.42 -15.93
CA TRP A 594 -18.61 -20.46 -16.64
C TRP A 594 -17.64 -21.49 -17.21
N LYS A 595 -17.94 -22.77 -16.98
CA LYS A 595 -17.31 -23.86 -17.71
C LYS A 595 -17.88 -23.89 -19.13
N VAL A 596 -17.03 -23.95 -20.14
CA VAL A 596 -17.45 -23.88 -21.55
C VAL A 596 -16.88 -25.03 -22.36
N GLY A 597 -17.69 -25.52 -23.31
CA GLY A 597 -17.33 -26.63 -24.17
C GLY A 597 -17.41 -28.00 -23.48
N LYS A 598 -16.76 -29.05 -24.09
CA LYS A 598 -16.74 -30.38 -23.51
C LYS A 598 -15.93 -30.41 -22.20
N GLU A 599 -16.41 -31.10 -21.18
CA GLU A 599 -15.72 -31.23 -19.88
C GLU A 599 -14.27 -31.71 -20.01
N SER A 600 -14.00 -32.61 -20.96
CA SER A 600 -12.62 -33.07 -21.25
C SER A 600 -11.66 -32.02 -21.71
N LYS A 601 -12.13 -30.82 -22.14
CA LYS A 601 -11.28 -29.70 -22.58
C LYS A 601 -10.97 -28.66 -21.49
N ASN A 602 -11.63 -28.75 -20.33
CA ASN A 602 -11.41 -28.01 -19.10
C ASN A 602 -11.19 -26.49 -19.35
N LYS A 603 -12.19 -25.88 -20.00
CA LYS A 603 -12.17 -24.46 -20.37
C LYS A 603 -13.10 -23.65 -19.48
N THR A 604 -12.67 -22.45 -19.10
CA THR A 604 -13.45 -21.53 -18.28
C THR A 604 -13.43 -20.13 -18.90
N ILE A 605 -14.58 -19.46 -18.94
CA ILE A 605 -14.69 -18.03 -19.20
C ILE A 605 -15.06 -17.37 -17.89
N GLY A 606 -14.35 -16.30 -17.53
CA GLY A 606 -14.62 -15.44 -16.38
C GLY A 606 -15.02 -14.04 -16.83
N PHE A 607 -15.99 -13.45 -16.15
CA PHE A 607 -16.34 -12.06 -16.25
C PHE A 607 -16.22 -11.42 -14.87
N ASN A 608 -15.56 -10.28 -14.78
CA ASN A 608 -15.44 -9.50 -13.56
C ASN A 608 -15.72 -8.04 -13.85
N THR A 609 -16.34 -7.34 -12.92
CA THR A 609 -16.58 -5.91 -12.98
C THR A 609 -16.36 -5.27 -11.62
N LYS A 610 -15.90 -4.02 -11.62
CA LYS A 610 -15.83 -3.12 -10.48
C LYS A 610 -16.46 -1.80 -10.89
N VAL A 611 -17.48 -1.37 -10.16
CA VAL A 611 -18.06 -0.03 -10.24
C VAL A 611 -17.64 0.71 -9.01
N SER A 612 -17.05 1.89 -9.17
CA SER A 612 -16.69 2.80 -8.08
C SER A 612 -17.35 4.14 -8.28
N TYR A 613 -17.93 4.69 -7.19
CA TYR A 613 -18.44 6.06 -7.14
C TYR A 613 -17.87 6.71 -5.87
N ILE A 614 -17.03 7.73 -6.06
CA ILE A 614 -16.20 8.32 -5.00
C ILE A 614 -16.41 9.83 -5.04
N GLY A 615 -16.66 10.44 -3.91
CA GLY A 615 -16.73 11.90 -3.80
C GLY A 615 -15.37 12.54 -4.13
N GLY A 616 -15.40 13.61 -4.91
CA GLY A 616 -14.22 14.32 -5.35
C GLY A 616 -13.36 14.81 -4.18
N HIS A 617 -12.04 14.80 -4.35
CA HIS A 617 -11.10 15.38 -3.40
C HIS A 617 -11.30 16.89 -3.26
N ARG A 618 -10.74 17.45 -2.21
CA ARG A 618 -10.68 18.92 -2.06
C ARG A 618 -9.47 19.45 -2.78
N TYR A 619 -9.61 20.61 -3.42
CA TYR A 619 -8.51 21.34 -4.04
C TYR A 619 -8.56 22.82 -3.68
N SER A 620 -7.44 23.48 -3.87
CA SER A 620 -7.27 24.91 -3.65
C SER A 620 -7.28 25.60 -5.01
N PRO A 621 -8.21 26.54 -5.28
CA PRO A 621 -8.24 27.20 -6.57
C PRO A 621 -7.02 28.09 -6.78
N ILE A 622 -6.53 28.14 -8.00
CA ILE A 622 -5.36 28.94 -8.39
C ILE A 622 -5.77 30.42 -8.56
N ASP A 623 -4.93 31.34 -8.05
CA ASP A 623 -4.99 32.74 -8.40
C ASP A 623 -4.12 32.99 -9.62
N LEU A 624 -4.73 33.16 -10.79
CA LEU A 624 -4.02 33.28 -12.05
C LEU A 624 -3.10 34.50 -12.07
N GLN A 625 -3.58 35.68 -11.63
CA GLN A 625 -2.76 36.90 -11.68
C GLN A 625 -1.58 36.82 -10.70
N ALA A 626 -1.84 36.37 -9.48
CA ALA A 626 -0.77 36.18 -8.49
C ALA A 626 0.24 35.11 -8.95
N SER A 627 -0.21 34.09 -9.70
CA SER A 627 0.66 33.05 -10.27
C SER A 627 1.53 33.61 -11.40
N ILE A 628 0.97 34.42 -12.30
CA ILE A 628 1.72 35.11 -13.37
C ILE A 628 2.78 36.01 -12.76
N ASP A 629 2.41 36.83 -11.76
CA ASP A 629 3.32 37.77 -11.11
C ASP A 629 4.45 37.04 -10.34
N ALA A 630 4.16 35.85 -9.80
CA ALA A 630 5.14 35.05 -9.05
C ALA A 630 5.96 34.09 -9.95
N GLY A 631 5.48 33.75 -11.16
CA GLY A 631 6.07 32.74 -12.04
C GLY A 631 5.86 31.30 -11.60
N TYR A 632 5.01 31.04 -10.57
CA TYR A 632 4.63 29.71 -10.10
C TYR A 632 3.22 29.71 -9.52
N GLY A 633 2.60 28.52 -9.38
CA GLY A 633 1.22 28.42 -8.94
C GLY A 633 0.96 28.98 -7.54
N LYS A 634 0.15 30.01 -7.45
CA LYS A 634 -0.36 30.63 -6.21
C LYS A 634 -1.81 30.24 -6.00
N VAL A 635 -2.14 29.85 -4.78
CA VAL A 635 -3.51 29.57 -4.36
C VAL A 635 -4.20 30.87 -3.97
N GLN A 636 -5.51 30.98 -4.26
CA GLN A 636 -6.32 32.12 -3.81
C GLN A 636 -6.31 32.21 -2.27
N ASP A 637 -6.09 33.42 -1.75
CA ASP A 637 -6.01 33.65 -0.31
C ASP A 637 -7.30 33.19 0.41
N GLY A 638 -7.12 32.40 1.47
CA GLY A 638 -8.23 31.86 2.28
C GLY A 638 -8.96 30.65 1.66
N GLU A 639 -8.66 30.24 0.44
CA GLU A 639 -9.36 29.20 -0.30
C GLU A 639 -8.66 27.81 -0.26
N TYR A 640 -7.81 27.57 0.74
CA TYR A 640 -7.05 26.30 0.84
C TYR A 640 -7.97 25.10 1.10
N PHE A 641 -8.08 24.16 0.13
CA PHE A 641 -8.96 22.99 0.10
C PHE A 641 -10.46 23.29 0.33
N THR A 642 -10.93 24.46 -0.06
CA THR A 642 -12.34 24.84 0.04
C THR A 642 -13.20 24.29 -1.09
N LYS A 643 -12.65 24.17 -2.29
CA LYS A 643 -13.36 23.66 -3.46
C LYS A 643 -13.36 22.12 -3.47
N LYS A 644 -14.36 21.55 -4.07
CA LYS A 644 -14.51 20.12 -4.27
C LYS A 644 -14.41 19.82 -5.76
N ALA A 645 -13.54 18.89 -6.14
CA ALA A 645 -13.45 18.36 -7.48
C ALA A 645 -14.69 17.53 -7.84
N ASP A 646 -14.83 17.14 -9.09
CA ASP A 646 -15.93 16.32 -9.55
C ASP A 646 -15.93 14.94 -8.85
N ASP A 647 -17.12 14.38 -8.72
CA ASP A 647 -17.27 13.02 -8.25
C ASP A 647 -16.72 12.03 -9.29
N ILE A 648 -15.94 11.08 -8.82
CA ILE A 648 -15.26 10.10 -9.66
C ILE A 648 -16.16 8.89 -9.88
N PHE A 649 -16.49 8.62 -11.14
CA PHE A 649 -17.15 7.38 -11.55
C PHE A 649 -16.21 6.51 -12.36
N ILE A 650 -16.04 5.24 -11.96
CA ILE A 650 -15.17 4.27 -12.65
C ILE A 650 -15.94 2.97 -12.87
N LEU A 651 -16.01 2.53 -14.12
CA LEU A 651 -16.44 1.19 -14.48
C LEU A 651 -15.25 0.41 -15.03
N ASN A 652 -14.82 -0.62 -14.31
CA ASN A 652 -13.80 -1.55 -14.78
C ASN A 652 -14.45 -2.88 -15.19
N LEU A 653 -14.01 -3.45 -16.32
CA LEU A 653 -14.50 -4.70 -16.88
C LEU A 653 -13.32 -5.62 -17.19
N ALA A 654 -13.40 -6.89 -16.80
CA ALA A 654 -12.39 -7.89 -17.15
C ALA A 654 -13.02 -9.17 -17.68
N LEU A 655 -12.47 -9.66 -18.77
CA LEU A 655 -12.81 -10.96 -19.38
C LEU A 655 -11.60 -11.88 -19.31
N THR A 656 -11.79 -13.09 -18.82
CA THR A 656 -10.73 -14.09 -18.69
C THR A 656 -11.14 -15.35 -19.44
N TYR A 657 -10.26 -15.85 -20.31
CA TYR A 657 -10.40 -17.17 -20.90
C TYR A 657 -9.27 -18.06 -20.44
N ARG A 658 -9.60 -19.17 -19.75
CA ARG A 658 -8.63 -20.14 -19.24
C ARG A 658 -8.85 -21.51 -19.87
N ARG A 659 -7.74 -22.16 -20.24
CA ARG A 659 -7.73 -23.52 -20.76
C ARG A 659 -6.67 -24.33 -20.02
N ASN A 660 -7.09 -25.37 -19.32
CA ASN A 660 -6.20 -26.36 -18.72
C ASN A 660 -5.99 -27.52 -19.70
N ARG A 661 -4.72 -27.82 -20.00
CA ARG A 661 -4.27 -29.03 -20.73
C ARG A 661 -3.62 -29.98 -19.72
N GLU A 662 -3.17 -31.15 -20.13
CA GLU A 662 -2.59 -32.13 -19.20
C GLU A 662 -1.46 -31.59 -18.33
N LYS A 663 -0.55 -30.77 -18.89
CA LYS A 663 0.65 -30.25 -18.21
C LYS A 663 0.74 -28.72 -18.24
N THR A 664 -0.19 -28.03 -18.88
CA THR A 664 -0.12 -26.58 -19.04
C THR A 664 -1.45 -25.92 -18.77
N THR A 665 -1.40 -24.75 -18.17
CA THR A 665 -2.54 -23.85 -18.05
C THR A 665 -2.27 -22.60 -18.90
N HIS A 666 -3.22 -22.26 -19.76
CA HIS A 666 -3.18 -21.04 -20.59
C HIS A 666 -4.29 -20.12 -20.14
N GLU A 667 -3.99 -18.86 -19.96
CA GLU A 667 -4.94 -17.82 -19.58
C GLU A 667 -4.75 -16.59 -20.43
N LEU A 668 -5.84 -16.07 -20.96
CA LEU A 668 -5.91 -14.76 -21.62
C LEU A 668 -6.87 -13.88 -20.82
N LYS A 669 -6.41 -12.74 -20.37
CA LYS A 669 -7.18 -11.72 -19.66
C LYS A 669 -7.20 -10.44 -20.49
N LEU A 670 -8.40 -9.91 -20.72
CA LEU A 670 -8.65 -8.55 -21.23
C LEU A 670 -9.20 -7.75 -20.07
N ASP A 671 -8.61 -6.61 -19.75
CA ASP A 671 -9.01 -5.74 -18.64
C ASP A 671 -9.15 -4.30 -19.16
N PHE A 672 -10.34 -3.71 -18.96
CA PHE A 672 -10.68 -2.36 -19.36
C PHE A 672 -10.88 -1.53 -18.10
N GLN A 673 -9.93 -0.68 -17.79
CA GLN A 673 -10.10 0.32 -16.74
C GLN A 673 -10.85 1.51 -17.30
N ASN A 674 -11.75 2.09 -16.48
CA ASN A 674 -12.61 3.20 -16.87
C ASN A 674 -13.29 2.99 -18.23
N ALA A 675 -13.99 1.86 -18.38
CA ALA A 675 -14.62 1.45 -19.63
C ALA A 675 -15.68 2.45 -20.16
N THR A 676 -16.15 3.37 -19.36
CA THR A 676 -17.05 4.46 -19.74
C THR A 676 -16.32 5.68 -20.27
N ASN A 677 -14.98 5.72 -20.17
CA ASN A 677 -14.16 6.88 -20.50
C ASN A 677 -14.60 8.17 -19.79
N ASN A 678 -15.05 8.06 -18.54
CA ASN A 678 -15.38 9.23 -17.74
C ASN A 678 -14.12 10.00 -17.37
N GLN A 679 -14.09 11.30 -17.61
CA GLN A 679 -12.98 12.20 -17.34
C GLN A 679 -13.44 13.30 -16.38
N ALA A 680 -13.64 12.94 -15.11
CA ALA A 680 -13.98 13.88 -14.07
C ALA A 680 -12.79 14.82 -13.80
N PHE A 681 -13.08 16.09 -13.54
CA PHE A 681 -12.08 17.06 -13.09
C PHE A 681 -11.56 16.69 -11.69
N VAL A 682 -10.23 16.75 -11.51
CA VAL A 682 -9.56 16.38 -10.26
C VAL A 682 -8.89 17.58 -9.59
N MET A 683 -8.12 18.38 -10.31
CA MET A 683 -7.34 19.50 -9.76
C MET A 683 -7.01 20.56 -10.81
N GLU A 684 -6.63 21.75 -10.31
CA GLU A 684 -6.03 22.83 -11.08
C GLU A 684 -4.53 22.85 -10.84
N TYR A 685 -3.76 23.26 -11.86
CA TYR A 685 -2.37 23.64 -11.73
C TYR A 685 -2.05 24.79 -12.70
N TYR A 686 -1.07 25.58 -12.36
CA TYR A 686 -0.61 26.70 -13.18
C TYR A 686 0.53 26.24 -14.07
N ASP A 687 0.41 26.49 -15.36
CA ASP A 687 1.50 26.31 -16.32
C ASP A 687 2.22 27.65 -16.54
N ASP A 688 3.49 27.70 -16.19
CA ASP A 688 4.30 28.92 -16.24
C ASP A 688 4.76 29.30 -17.66
N MET A 689 4.68 28.37 -18.63
CA MET A 689 5.01 28.66 -20.04
C MET A 689 3.84 29.30 -20.76
N THR A 690 2.65 28.72 -20.63
CA THR A 690 1.42 29.26 -21.23
C THR A 690 0.84 30.41 -20.41
N GLN A 691 1.24 30.54 -19.15
CA GLN A 691 0.68 31.46 -18.14
C GLN A 691 -0.84 31.28 -17.94
N GLU A 692 -1.30 30.03 -18.07
CA GLU A 692 -2.70 29.66 -17.92
C GLU A 692 -2.92 28.65 -16.78
N ILE A 693 -4.20 28.48 -16.40
CA ILE A 693 -4.61 27.41 -15.47
C ILE A 693 -4.93 26.18 -16.29
N GLU A 694 -4.25 25.10 -16.04
CA GLU A 694 -4.55 23.81 -16.61
C GLU A 694 -5.30 22.91 -15.63
N TYR A 695 -5.93 21.88 -16.17
CA TYR A 695 -6.85 21.01 -15.42
C TYR A 695 -6.42 19.55 -15.49
N GLY A 696 -6.25 18.95 -14.32
CA GLY A 696 -6.02 17.50 -14.20
C GLY A 696 -7.34 16.74 -14.21
N TYR A 697 -7.40 15.67 -15.00
CA TYR A 697 -8.58 14.85 -15.15
C TYR A 697 -8.34 13.40 -14.73
N GLN A 698 -9.43 12.71 -14.45
CA GLN A 698 -9.45 11.27 -14.24
C GLN A 698 -8.83 10.54 -15.44
N LEU A 699 -8.04 9.48 -15.17
CA LEU A 699 -7.44 8.65 -16.21
C LEU A 699 -8.51 8.15 -17.21
N PRO A 700 -8.32 8.35 -18.52
CA PRO A 700 -9.24 7.89 -19.55
C PRO A 700 -9.34 6.36 -19.61
N ILE A 701 -10.10 5.83 -20.55
CA ILE A 701 -10.18 4.39 -20.77
C ILE A 701 -8.80 3.81 -21.04
N PHE A 702 -8.44 2.78 -20.27
CA PHE A 702 -7.14 2.11 -20.38
C PHE A 702 -7.33 0.60 -20.56
N PRO A 703 -7.26 0.09 -21.81
CA PRO A 703 -7.37 -1.32 -22.09
C PRO A 703 -6.04 -2.04 -21.91
N THR A 704 -6.06 -3.23 -21.31
CA THR A 704 -4.89 -4.09 -21.19
C THR A 704 -5.21 -5.51 -21.61
N ILE A 705 -4.19 -6.18 -22.14
CA ILE A 705 -4.25 -7.59 -22.50
C ILE A 705 -3.07 -8.31 -21.85
N ILE A 706 -3.33 -9.46 -21.23
CA ILE A 706 -2.32 -10.29 -20.59
C ILE A 706 -2.54 -11.75 -20.99
N TYR A 707 -1.50 -12.38 -21.52
CA TYR A 707 -1.48 -13.82 -21.77
C TYR A 707 -0.50 -14.48 -20.81
N THR A 708 -0.95 -15.50 -20.09
CA THR A 708 -0.15 -16.25 -19.13
C THR A 708 -0.13 -17.75 -19.49
N ILE A 709 1.05 -18.34 -19.43
CA ILE A 709 1.26 -19.80 -19.54
C ILE A 709 1.94 -20.29 -18.28
N GLN A 710 1.47 -21.46 -17.76
CA GLN A 710 2.03 -22.16 -16.59
C GLN A 710 2.30 -23.61 -16.97
N PHE A 711 3.46 -24.17 -16.55
CA PHE A 711 3.90 -25.53 -16.89
C PHE A 711 4.93 -26.10 -15.90
#